data_c7d19182697c46bb40c65f839639c841
#
_entry.id   c7d19182697c46bb40c65f839639c841
#
_cell.length_a   1.000
_cell.length_b   1.000
_cell.length_c   1.000
_cell.angle_alpha   90.00
_cell.angle_beta   90.00
_cell.angle_gamma   90.00
#
_symmetry.space_group_name_H-M   'P 1'
#
loop_
_entity.id
_entity.type
_entity.pdbx_description
1 polymer ?
#
loop_
_entity_poly.entity_id
_entity_poly.type
_entity_poly.pdbx_seq_one_letter_code
_entity_poly.pdbx_strand_id
1 'polypeptide(L)'
;VWSGIEYFLIKGRKKRSFLLFVSAAMAASLPSVTLAASNPTAQTQDAGARVFDVPAQSLSAALMRFSQQAGVQVTADSTILRGVQTSGVHGRLTVQQALAQLLAGTGLSYVPSGRGTVMLTRAAKNIVLGPVRVHGSFMRESAIGPGVGYVAQTSLSGTKTDTPIMEIPNSIYVVTKQQMQDQQVQNLAEALRYTPGIYAEGMGQQTNGAAAGFGHGSYMQRGFSSAQFIDGMISNSEVALDPSFIERVETINGPSSVMYGQSSPGGIINETLKRPTDTPLRAVSVGFGNWNRYQATFDISDKITKSGNLKYRIAAIGVSQDTQTDYVRYHRVGVSPSLKWDIDENTDLTVIGNYVYTPEDGAYSSYLPAVGTIFPGRYGRLSRHLFMGEPGWNNHKETGALFEYVFSHRFNSHLTFQQTFRYEESKTNFSYVYTKSGALEDDGVTQPRVAFAVPNTTRTASLDSRLLGKFNTGKVKHTAIAGVDFWDYHSTGDYYRSDANSLNVYAPQYGQFTPSFGYPGMGPANANSWSWFGRDTYDQVGVYFQDQIKYKRLTVTLGGREDWYSQYSWSQSNTPATGESTTTRSPFSTQAFTWRAGATYEFDFGLAPYFSYATSFQPQTGTDSHGNAFKPTKGAQYEAGLKYKPHGFDALFTASAFHIDQTNVLTQDPDNANFSVQSGKVTSKGVEVSAQANITKNLRLIASYTYDDARYSKSTNTVVPYYYDPTSNSAGYHMRQGEKTPLQGKYVNALPRNMTSLFVNYALPGKILSGLELNFGVRYVGWTYANTANSFKIPAFILFDTGMRYDFGKAASFLKGLEGQVTLSNLTNKYYITSCGTTQCYLGQGRRVYGNLSYHW
;
A
#
# COMPACT_ATOMS: atom_id res chain seq x y z
N VAL A 1 2.88 -20.33 18.35
CA VAL A 1 2.16 -19.16 18.91
C VAL A 1 2.36 -19.07 20.42
N TRP A 2 2.22 -20.20 21.16
CA TRP A 2 2.40 -20.22 22.63
C TRP A 2 3.87 -20.16 23.09
N SER A 3 4.82 -20.71 22.34
CA SER A 3 6.25 -20.67 22.70
C SER A 3 6.89 -19.27 22.58
N GLY A 4 6.30 -18.35 21.81
CA GLY A 4 6.76 -16.99 21.68
C GLY A 4 6.42 -16.07 22.85
N ILE A 5 5.34 -16.38 23.58
CA ILE A 5 4.88 -15.57 24.71
C ILE A 5 5.74 -15.83 25.98
N GLU A 6 6.19 -17.06 26.19
CA GLU A 6 7.07 -17.38 27.32
C GLU A 6 8.47 -16.77 27.19
N TYR A 7 9.00 -16.62 25.95
CA TYR A 7 10.32 -16.03 25.74
C TYR A 7 10.36 -14.51 26.04
N PHE A 8 9.20 -13.85 25.95
CA PHE A 8 9.06 -12.44 26.26
C PHE A 8 9.12 -12.12 27.76
N LEU A 9 8.82 -13.10 28.62
CA LEU A 9 8.74 -12.91 30.08
C LEU A 9 10.07 -13.15 30.82
N ILE A 10 11.09 -13.76 30.20
CA ILE A 10 12.26 -14.28 30.93
C ILE A 10 13.53 -13.42 30.77
N LYS A 11 13.65 -12.50 29.82
CA LYS A 11 14.93 -11.81 29.54
C LYS A 11 15.03 -10.32 29.86
N GLY A 12 14.10 -9.69 30.60
CA GLY A 12 14.15 -8.23 30.78
C GLY A 12 13.90 -7.71 32.19
N ARG A 13 14.84 -7.86 33.13
CA ARG A 13 14.70 -7.30 34.52
C ARG A 13 14.59 -5.78 34.61
N LYS A 14 14.92 -5.00 33.56
CA LYS A 14 14.77 -3.52 33.56
C LYS A 14 13.57 -2.99 32.77
N LYS A 15 12.91 -3.80 31.93
CA LYS A 15 11.74 -3.40 31.11
C LYS A 15 10.37 -3.71 31.76
N ARG A 16 10.35 -4.37 32.93
CA ARG A 16 9.09 -4.77 33.61
C ARG A 16 8.20 -3.62 34.06
N SER A 17 8.76 -2.47 34.32
CA SER A 17 7.99 -1.32 34.83
C SER A 17 7.06 -0.67 33.79
N PHE A 18 7.45 -0.68 32.53
CA PHE A 18 6.67 -0.02 31.47
C PHE A 18 5.50 -0.88 30.96
N LEU A 19 5.73 -2.20 30.82
CA LEU A 19 4.65 -3.14 30.47
C LEU A 19 3.59 -3.30 31.58
N LEU A 20 4.01 -3.21 32.85
CA LEU A 20 3.09 -3.21 33.98
C LEU A 20 2.19 -1.96 34.04
N PHE A 21 2.67 -0.82 33.57
CA PHE A 21 1.86 0.41 33.49
C PHE A 21 0.76 0.33 32.42
N VAL A 22 1.06 -0.25 31.27
CA VAL A 22 0.05 -0.47 30.19
C VAL A 22 -0.94 -1.57 30.59
N SER A 23 -0.49 -2.61 31.28
CA SER A 23 -1.37 -3.68 31.79
C SER A 23 -2.25 -3.24 32.97
N ALA A 24 -1.73 -2.35 33.83
CA ALA A 24 -2.50 -1.78 34.96
C ALA A 24 -3.60 -0.83 34.49
N ALA A 25 -3.37 -0.07 33.40
CA ALA A 25 -4.40 0.77 32.81
C ALA A 25 -5.57 -0.03 32.18
N MET A 26 -5.30 -1.25 31.68
CA MET A 26 -6.36 -2.17 31.22
C MET A 26 -7.15 -2.84 32.35
N ALA A 27 -6.51 -3.12 33.50
CA ALA A 27 -7.18 -3.75 34.63
C ALA A 27 -8.13 -2.80 35.41
N ALA A 28 -7.93 -1.48 35.30
CA ALA A 28 -8.74 -0.48 35.99
C ALA A 28 -10.03 -0.10 35.24
N SER A 29 -10.27 -0.61 34.03
CA SER A 29 -11.42 -0.23 33.18
C SER A 29 -12.45 -1.35 32.95
N LEU A 30 -12.33 -2.49 33.60
CA LEU A 30 -13.35 -3.54 33.52
C LEU A 30 -14.34 -3.42 34.68
N PRO A 31 -15.62 -3.09 34.46
CA PRO A 31 -16.64 -3.20 35.51
C PRO A 31 -16.89 -4.70 35.76
N SER A 32 -16.86 -5.06 37.04
CA SER A 32 -17.24 -6.40 37.54
C SER A 32 -18.69 -6.68 37.16
N VAL A 33 -18.93 -7.56 36.22
CA VAL A 33 -20.27 -8.09 35.94
C VAL A 33 -20.58 -9.16 36.95
N THR A 34 -21.31 -8.78 38.00
CA THR A 34 -22.02 -9.75 38.86
C THR A 34 -23.30 -10.14 38.16
N LEU A 35 -23.42 -11.41 37.82
CA LEU A 35 -24.63 -12.06 37.35
C LEU A 35 -25.66 -12.08 38.50
N ALA A 36 -26.65 -11.19 38.45
CA ALA A 36 -27.86 -11.32 39.24
C ALA A 36 -29.03 -11.35 38.26
N ALA A 37 -29.69 -12.49 38.19
CA ALA A 37 -30.95 -12.68 37.51
C ALA A 37 -32.03 -11.95 38.28
N SER A 38 -32.61 -10.90 37.71
CA SER A 38 -33.94 -10.44 38.10
C SER A 38 -34.55 -9.62 36.96
N ASN A 39 -35.67 -10.08 36.45
CA ASN A 39 -36.55 -9.30 35.59
C ASN A 39 -36.93 -8.00 36.29
N PRO A 40 -36.85 -6.89 35.59
CA PRO A 40 -37.83 -5.85 35.74
C PRO A 40 -38.41 -5.43 34.38
N THR A 41 -39.72 -5.52 34.31
CA THR A 41 -40.50 -4.69 33.42
C THR A 41 -40.15 -3.22 33.70
N ALA A 42 -39.29 -2.62 32.90
CA ALA A 42 -39.05 -1.19 32.89
C ALA A 42 -39.87 -0.56 31.79
N GLN A 43 -40.86 0.21 32.18
CA GLN A 43 -41.53 1.18 31.33
C GLN A 43 -40.51 2.21 30.84
N THR A 44 -40.07 2.08 29.57
CA THR A 44 -39.43 3.18 28.85
C THR A 44 -40.47 4.23 28.56
N GLN A 45 -40.37 5.40 29.15
CA GLN A 45 -41.14 6.58 28.82
C GLN A 45 -40.99 6.90 27.32
N ASP A 46 -42.09 6.79 26.61
CA ASP A 46 -42.31 6.98 25.19
C ASP A 46 -42.32 8.48 24.84
N ALA A 47 -41.17 9.13 24.83
CA ALA A 47 -41.04 10.53 24.44
C ALA A 47 -41.20 10.63 22.91
N GLY A 48 -42.46 10.86 22.46
CA GLY A 48 -42.80 11.14 21.06
C GLY A 48 -43.84 10.26 20.41
N ALA A 49 -44.43 9.29 21.11
CA ALA A 49 -45.54 8.48 20.58
C ALA A 49 -46.85 9.23 20.62
N ARG A 50 -47.55 9.28 19.50
CA ARG A 50 -48.87 9.91 19.29
C ARG A 50 -49.89 8.86 18.89
N VAL A 51 -51.19 9.15 19.11
CA VAL A 51 -52.26 8.29 18.64
C VAL A 51 -52.55 8.58 17.19
N PHE A 52 -52.41 7.56 16.35
CA PHE A 52 -52.77 7.62 14.93
C PHE A 52 -54.07 6.83 14.71
N ASP A 53 -54.94 7.39 13.89
CA ASP A 53 -56.16 6.75 13.42
C ASP A 53 -56.39 7.12 11.95
N VAL A 54 -55.80 6.37 11.07
CA VAL A 54 -55.88 6.53 9.61
C VAL A 54 -56.44 5.23 9.04
N PRO A 55 -57.69 5.18 8.58
CA PRO A 55 -58.29 3.97 8.02
C PRO A 55 -57.69 3.56 6.68
N ALA A 56 -57.91 2.31 6.29
CA ALA A 56 -57.59 1.82 4.98
C ALA A 56 -58.28 2.62 3.88
N GLN A 57 -57.51 3.22 2.96
CA GLN A 57 -58.04 4.10 1.90
C GLN A 57 -56.95 4.34 0.83
N SER A 58 -57.20 5.20 -0.15
CA SER A 58 -56.14 5.61 -1.10
C SER A 58 -54.97 6.24 -0.36
N LEU A 59 -53.73 5.92 -0.76
CA LEU A 59 -52.55 6.38 -0.06
C LEU A 59 -52.47 7.93 -0.01
N SER A 60 -52.92 8.62 -1.05
CA SER A 60 -52.97 10.09 -1.07
C SER A 60 -53.87 10.67 0.02
N ALA A 61 -55.06 10.09 0.23
CA ALA A 61 -55.96 10.51 1.29
C ALA A 61 -55.43 10.14 2.69
N ALA A 62 -54.83 8.96 2.82
CA ALA A 62 -54.23 8.50 4.05
C ALA A 62 -53.02 9.38 4.48
N LEU A 63 -52.19 9.81 3.54
CA LEU A 63 -51.05 10.69 3.81
C LEU A 63 -51.49 12.09 4.27
N MET A 64 -52.59 12.60 3.76
CA MET A 64 -53.16 13.89 4.24
C MET A 64 -53.59 13.77 5.71
N ARG A 65 -54.32 12.72 6.08
CA ARG A 65 -54.71 12.47 7.48
C ARG A 65 -53.51 12.23 8.39
N PHE A 66 -52.56 11.43 7.90
CA PHE A 66 -51.29 11.19 8.62
C PHE A 66 -50.54 12.50 8.89
N SER A 67 -50.39 13.36 7.88
CA SER A 67 -49.68 14.65 8.00
C SER A 67 -50.33 15.55 9.07
N GLN A 68 -51.67 15.59 9.12
CA GLN A 68 -52.41 16.35 10.14
C GLN A 68 -52.18 15.79 11.55
N GLN A 69 -52.20 14.47 11.73
CA GLN A 69 -52.02 13.83 13.05
C GLN A 69 -50.54 13.85 13.49
N ALA A 70 -49.61 13.68 12.54
CA ALA A 70 -48.17 13.64 12.78
C ALA A 70 -47.55 15.03 12.97
N GLY A 71 -48.12 16.09 12.41
CA GLY A 71 -47.52 17.41 12.34
C GLY A 71 -46.28 17.44 11.44
N VAL A 72 -46.26 16.59 10.41
CA VAL A 72 -45.14 16.42 9.46
C VAL A 72 -45.69 16.64 8.06
N GLN A 73 -44.95 17.40 7.26
CA GLN A 73 -45.30 17.60 5.86
C GLN A 73 -44.79 16.43 5.03
N VAL A 74 -45.66 15.75 4.29
CA VAL A 74 -45.28 14.67 3.37
C VAL A 74 -45.37 15.18 1.94
N THR A 75 -44.27 15.11 1.22
CA THR A 75 -44.17 15.46 -0.18
C THR A 75 -43.96 14.20 -1.04
N ALA A 76 -44.69 14.10 -2.15
CA ALA A 76 -44.60 12.98 -3.08
C ALA A 76 -44.94 13.43 -4.50
N ASP A 77 -44.34 12.81 -5.49
CA ASP A 77 -44.74 12.94 -6.88
C ASP A 77 -46.13 12.30 -7.05
N SER A 78 -47.08 13.03 -7.64
CA SER A 78 -48.43 12.53 -7.86
C SER A 78 -48.53 11.25 -8.68
N THR A 79 -47.51 10.99 -9.53
CA THR A 79 -47.45 9.79 -10.38
C THR A 79 -47.19 8.51 -9.59
N ILE A 80 -46.49 8.60 -8.44
CA ILE A 80 -46.18 7.41 -7.60
C ILE A 80 -47.33 7.07 -6.64
N LEU A 81 -48.24 8.00 -6.38
CA LEU A 81 -49.40 7.81 -5.51
C LEU A 81 -50.64 7.32 -6.24
N ARG A 82 -50.69 7.42 -7.57
CA ARG A 82 -51.91 7.11 -8.37
C ARG A 82 -52.26 5.63 -8.28
N GLY A 83 -53.46 5.31 -7.76
CA GLY A 83 -53.97 3.95 -7.65
C GLY A 83 -53.38 3.13 -6.49
N VAL A 84 -52.54 3.70 -5.64
CA VAL A 84 -51.97 3.01 -4.49
C VAL A 84 -52.96 3.06 -3.31
N GLN A 85 -53.22 1.90 -2.69
CA GLN A 85 -54.00 1.74 -1.48
C GLN A 85 -53.09 1.42 -0.29
N THR A 86 -53.51 1.79 0.92
CA THR A 86 -52.85 1.45 2.16
C THR A 86 -53.81 0.75 3.11
N SER A 87 -53.28 -0.14 3.95
CA SER A 87 -54.01 -0.83 5.01
C SER A 87 -54.38 0.11 6.19
N GLY A 88 -53.90 1.36 6.18
CA GLY A 88 -54.09 2.32 7.25
C GLY A 88 -53.10 2.13 8.40
N VAL A 89 -53.26 2.93 9.44
CA VAL A 89 -52.49 2.85 10.68
C VAL A 89 -53.35 3.24 11.88
N HIS A 90 -53.36 2.41 12.92
CA HIS A 90 -54.08 2.63 14.16
C HIS A 90 -53.21 2.33 15.37
N GLY A 91 -53.30 3.19 16.40
CA GLY A 91 -52.59 2.95 17.66
C GLY A 91 -51.65 4.07 18.09
N ARG A 92 -51.00 3.86 19.24
CA ARG A 92 -50.01 4.80 19.80
C ARG A 92 -48.63 4.47 19.27
N LEU A 93 -48.15 5.25 18.31
CA LEU A 93 -46.90 5.00 17.57
C LEU A 93 -46.04 6.26 17.49
N THR A 94 -44.76 6.12 17.26
CA THR A 94 -43.91 7.23 16.82
C THR A 94 -44.28 7.60 15.39
N VAL A 95 -43.99 8.84 14.97
CA VAL A 95 -44.22 9.30 13.59
C VAL A 95 -43.56 8.39 12.55
N GLN A 96 -42.39 7.89 12.85
CA GLN A 96 -41.63 7.00 11.96
C GLN A 96 -42.29 5.61 11.86
N GLN A 97 -42.70 5.03 12.97
CA GLN A 97 -43.40 3.74 12.99
C GLN A 97 -44.75 3.81 12.27
N ALA A 98 -45.50 4.90 12.50
CA ALA A 98 -46.79 5.11 11.87
C ALA A 98 -46.65 5.28 10.34
N LEU A 99 -45.64 6.03 9.87
CA LEU A 99 -45.39 6.21 8.45
C LEU A 99 -44.91 4.91 7.79
N ALA A 100 -44.04 4.16 8.47
CA ALA A 100 -43.58 2.86 7.98
C ALA A 100 -44.74 1.87 7.84
N GLN A 101 -45.66 1.82 8.80
CA GLN A 101 -46.86 0.97 8.76
C GLN A 101 -47.82 1.41 7.64
N LEU A 102 -47.98 2.73 7.46
CA LEU A 102 -48.85 3.29 6.42
C LEU A 102 -48.34 2.96 4.99
N LEU A 103 -47.01 2.85 4.81
CA LEU A 103 -46.38 2.56 3.54
C LEU A 103 -46.14 1.07 3.32
N ALA A 104 -46.39 0.21 4.31
CA ALA A 104 -46.22 -1.22 4.19
C ALA A 104 -47.07 -1.80 3.05
N GLY A 105 -46.48 -2.60 2.17
CA GLY A 105 -47.15 -3.21 1.01
C GLY A 105 -47.41 -2.28 -0.17
N THR A 106 -47.19 -0.97 -0.04
CA THR A 106 -47.41 0.02 -1.14
C THR A 106 -46.29 0.09 -2.17
N GLY A 107 -45.12 -0.53 -1.91
CA GLY A 107 -43.94 -0.42 -2.76
C GLY A 107 -43.28 0.97 -2.71
N LEU A 108 -43.59 1.77 -1.72
CA LEU A 108 -43.03 3.10 -1.45
C LEU A 108 -42.20 3.11 -0.16
N SER A 109 -41.23 3.99 -0.12
CA SER A 109 -40.39 4.28 1.03
C SER A 109 -40.35 5.79 1.26
N TYR A 110 -39.79 6.23 2.37
CA TYR A 110 -39.70 7.65 2.68
C TYR A 110 -38.29 8.07 3.06
N VAL A 111 -37.94 9.33 2.76
CA VAL A 111 -36.68 9.97 3.11
C VAL A 111 -36.98 11.29 3.82
N PRO A 112 -36.32 11.59 4.98
CA PRO A 112 -36.43 12.92 5.61
C PRO A 112 -35.84 13.99 4.65
N SER A 113 -36.58 15.04 4.39
CA SER A 113 -36.22 16.12 3.45
C SER A 113 -36.06 17.50 4.11
N GLY A 114 -35.96 17.54 5.46
CA GLY A 114 -35.78 18.76 6.27
C GLY A 114 -36.43 18.64 7.65
N ARG A 115 -36.37 19.71 8.47
CA ARG A 115 -37.06 19.72 9.77
C ARG A 115 -38.57 19.62 9.58
N GLY A 116 -39.17 18.46 9.90
CA GLY A 116 -40.60 18.22 9.81
C GLY A 116 -41.14 17.91 8.41
N THR A 117 -40.28 17.63 7.42
CA THR A 117 -40.73 17.28 6.06
C THR A 117 -40.17 15.91 5.66
N VAL A 118 -41.03 15.08 5.03
CA VAL A 118 -40.70 13.74 4.56
C VAL A 118 -41.07 13.62 3.07
N MET A 119 -40.21 13.11 2.26
CA MET A 119 -40.45 12.86 0.83
C MET A 119 -40.63 11.35 0.57
N LEU A 120 -41.67 10.97 -0.17
CA LEU A 120 -41.91 9.61 -0.57
C LEU A 120 -41.20 9.27 -1.88
N THR A 121 -40.62 8.08 -1.93
CA THR A 121 -39.95 7.51 -3.10
C THR A 121 -40.43 6.09 -3.33
N ARG A 122 -40.27 5.53 -4.54
CA ARG A 122 -40.56 4.11 -4.75
C ARG A 122 -39.55 3.27 -3.95
N ALA A 123 -40.04 2.28 -3.19
CA ALA A 123 -39.17 1.30 -2.54
C ALA A 123 -38.45 0.50 -3.62
N ALA A 124 -37.14 0.53 -3.58
CA ALA A 124 -36.34 -0.28 -4.48
C ALA A 124 -36.60 -1.77 -4.17
N LYS A 125 -37.16 -2.53 -5.11
CA LYS A 125 -37.04 -4.01 -5.09
C LYS A 125 -35.56 -4.33 -4.99
N ASN A 126 -35.17 -5.23 -4.07
CA ASN A 126 -33.81 -5.68 -3.87
C ASN A 126 -33.09 -5.95 -5.20
N ILE A 127 -32.42 -4.95 -5.72
CA ILE A 127 -31.47 -5.08 -6.79
C ILE A 127 -30.12 -5.08 -6.06
N VAL A 128 -29.40 -6.19 -6.12
CA VAL A 128 -27.98 -6.22 -5.76
C VAL A 128 -27.31 -5.37 -6.81
N LEU A 129 -27.00 -4.14 -6.44
CA LEU A 129 -26.30 -3.23 -7.30
C LEU A 129 -24.79 -3.43 -7.06
N GLY A 130 -24.04 -3.55 -8.15
CA GLY A 130 -22.70 -3.02 -8.15
C GLY A 130 -22.71 -1.58 -7.58
N PRO A 131 -21.58 -0.92 -7.29
CA PRO A 131 -21.52 0.25 -6.43
C PRO A 131 -22.58 1.30 -6.79
N VAL A 132 -23.61 1.41 -5.94
CA VAL A 132 -24.77 2.29 -6.16
C VAL A 132 -24.34 3.71 -5.88
N ARG A 133 -24.40 4.56 -6.89
CA ARG A 133 -24.35 6.01 -6.70
C ARG A 133 -25.69 6.48 -6.16
N VAL A 134 -25.73 6.82 -4.88
CA VAL A 134 -26.87 7.55 -4.27
C VAL A 134 -26.60 9.04 -4.46
N HIS A 135 -27.42 9.69 -5.31
CA HIS A 135 -27.51 11.14 -5.32
C HIS A 135 -28.40 11.57 -4.13
N GLY A 136 -27.78 12.28 -3.18
CA GLY A 136 -28.51 13.05 -2.18
C GLY A 136 -28.57 12.42 -0.78
N SER A 137 -27.56 12.43 -0.11
CA SER A 137 -27.09 12.66 1.25
C SER A 137 -25.73 12.01 1.36
N PHE A 138 -24.71 12.82 1.63
CA PHE A 138 -23.35 12.35 1.79
C PHE A 138 -23.29 11.42 3.02
N MET A 139 -23.46 10.13 2.85
CA MET A 139 -22.80 9.21 3.76
C MET A 139 -21.31 9.49 3.57
N ARG A 140 -20.70 10.08 4.59
CA ARG A 140 -19.28 10.40 4.60
C ARG A 140 -18.52 9.12 4.28
N GLU A 141 -17.73 9.12 3.20
CA GLU A 141 -16.88 8.00 2.85
C GLU A 141 -15.95 7.68 4.04
N SER A 142 -15.81 6.41 4.36
CA SER A 142 -14.85 5.97 5.37
C SER A 142 -13.44 5.99 4.82
N ALA A 143 -12.49 6.58 5.56
CA ALA A 143 -11.09 6.65 5.19
C ALA A 143 -10.38 5.27 5.13
N ILE A 144 -11.03 4.20 5.58
CA ILE A 144 -10.57 2.81 5.46
C ILE A 144 -11.42 2.00 4.48
N GLY A 145 -12.40 2.63 3.82
CA GLY A 145 -13.30 1.99 2.87
C GLY A 145 -12.75 1.94 1.45
N PRO A 146 -13.49 1.31 0.53
CA PRO A 146 -13.04 1.07 -0.85
C PRO A 146 -12.91 2.32 -1.73
N GLY A 147 -13.42 3.46 -1.27
CA GLY A 147 -13.60 4.65 -2.10
C GLY A 147 -14.82 4.56 -3.02
N VAL A 148 -15.11 5.62 -3.76
CA VAL A 148 -16.19 5.67 -4.75
C VAL A 148 -15.64 5.98 -6.15
N GLY A 149 -15.72 5.01 -7.06
CA GLY A 149 -15.09 5.14 -8.38
C GLY A 149 -13.59 5.32 -8.25
N TYR A 150 -13.03 6.39 -8.87
CA TYR A 150 -11.60 6.68 -8.83
C TYR A 150 -11.22 7.81 -7.87
N VAL A 151 -12.19 8.47 -7.23
CA VAL A 151 -11.97 9.63 -6.39
C VAL A 151 -12.24 9.29 -4.93
N ALA A 152 -11.23 9.36 -4.08
CA ALA A 152 -11.37 9.28 -2.64
C ALA A 152 -11.61 10.67 -2.04
N GLN A 153 -12.48 10.75 -1.04
CA GLN A 153 -12.85 12.01 -0.38
C GLN A 153 -12.02 12.26 0.88
N THR A 154 -11.63 11.18 1.57
CA THR A 154 -10.95 11.21 2.87
C THR A 154 -9.73 10.29 2.88
N SER A 155 -8.79 10.60 3.75
CA SER A 155 -7.60 9.79 4.03
C SER A 155 -7.39 9.66 5.53
N LEU A 156 -7.00 8.46 5.97
CA LEU A 156 -6.51 8.21 7.32
C LEU A 156 -5.00 8.44 7.41
N SER A 157 -4.27 8.09 6.35
CA SER A 157 -2.80 8.10 6.36
C SER A 157 -2.22 9.50 6.52
N GLY A 158 -2.89 10.53 6.02
CA GLY A 158 -2.38 11.91 6.10
C GLY A 158 -2.27 12.47 7.51
N THR A 159 -3.12 12.03 8.45
CA THR A 159 -3.26 12.65 9.78
C THR A 159 -3.53 11.65 10.90
N LYS A 160 -3.58 10.34 10.64
CA LYS A 160 -4.09 9.28 11.54
C LYS A 160 -5.54 9.52 12.04
N THR A 161 -6.27 10.43 11.37
CA THR A 161 -7.68 10.73 11.61
C THR A 161 -8.43 10.73 10.29
N ASP A 162 -9.72 10.41 10.30
CA ASP A 162 -10.57 10.47 9.10
C ASP A 162 -10.75 11.93 8.68
N THR A 163 -9.85 12.41 7.81
CA THR A 163 -9.76 13.82 7.39
C THR A 163 -10.05 13.95 5.89
N PRO A 164 -10.88 14.93 5.49
CA PRO A 164 -11.06 15.26 4.08
C PRO A 164 -9.73 15.58 3.40
N ILE A 165 -9.48 15.00 2.22
CA ILE A 165 -8.21 15.21 1.49
C ILE A 165 -7.97 16.69 1.20
N MET A 166 -9.03 17.47 1.00
CA MET A 166 -8.97 18.93 0.78
C MET A 166 -8.42 19.71 1.99
N GLU A 167 -8.50 19.16 3.21
CA GLU A 167 -8.03 19.80 4.44
C GLU A 167 -6.60 19.42 4.82
N ILE A 168 -6.00 18.44 4.13
CA ILE A 168 -4.67 17.93 4.46
C ILE A 168 -3.61 18.70 3.66
N PRO A 169 -2.64 19.39 4.29
CA PRO A 169 -1.65 20.20 3.60
C PRO A 169 -0.46 19.37 3.05
N ASN A 170 -0.74 18.25 2.38
CA ASN A 170 0.27 17.36 1.79
C ASN A 170 -0.27 16.74 0.49
N SER A 171 0.63 16.32 -0.39
CA SER A 171 0.30 15.48 -1.54
C SER A 171 -0.04 14.07 -1.06
N ILE A 172 -1.30 13.68 -1.23
CA ILE A 172 -1.83 12.35 -0.91
C ILE A 172 -2.56 11.84 -2.13
N TYR A 173 -2.28 10.59 -2.50
CA TYR A 173 -2.95 9.91 -3.60
C TYR A 173 -3.53 8.60 -3.08
N VAL A 174 -4.75 8.30 -3.52
CA VAL A 174 -5.47 7.10 -3.11
C VAL A 174 -5.78 6.26 -4.34
N VAL A 175 -5.30 5.04 -4.34
CA VAL A 175 -5.67 4.01 -5.30
C VAL A 175 -6.87 3.28 -4.72
N THR A 176 -8.05 3.49 -5.31
CA THR A 176 -9.31 2.92 -4.84
C THR A 176 -9.44 1.45 -5.26
N LYS A 177 -10.32 0.71 -4.58
CA LYS A 177 -10.66 -0.67 -4.97
C LYS A 177 -11.15 -0.77 -6.43
N GLN A 178 -11.99 0.18 -6.86
CA GLN A 178 -12.51 0.21 -8.24
C GLN A 178 -11.37 0.40 -9.26
N GLN A 179 -10.40 1.26 -8.96
CA GLN A 179 -9.22 1.44 -9.80
C GLN A 179 -8.42 0.13 -9.92
N MET A 180 -8.14 -0.55 -8.80
CA MET A 180 -7.42 -1.82 -8.79
C MET A 180 -8.16 -2.91 -9.58
N GLN A 181 -9.49 -2.96 -9.47
CA GLN A 181 -10.34 -3.90 -10.20
C GLN A 181 -10.34 -3.63 -11.71
N ASP A 182 -10.54 -2.38 -12.13
CA ASP A 182 -10.59 -2.02 -13.55
C ASP A 182 -9.24 -2.27 -14.25
N GLN A 183 -8.13 -2.11 -13.53
CA GLN A 183 -6.77 -2.38 -14.01
C GLN A 183 -6.36 -3.85 -13.87
N GLN A 184 -7.11 -4.68 -13.12
CA GLN A 184 -6.77 -6.06 -12.78
C GLN A 184 -5.34 -6.20 -12.25
N VAL A 185 -5.01 -5.38 -11.25
CA VAL A 185 -3.68 -5.37 -10.63
C VAL A 185 -3.37 -6.72 -9.97
N GLN A 186 -2.14 -7.19 -10.13
CA GLN A 186 -1.68 -8.47 -9.59
C GLN A 186 -0.67 -8.32 -8.44
N ASN A 187 -0.16 -7.11 -8.24
CA ASN A 187 0.74 -6.74 -7.15
C ASN A 187 0.68 -5.24 -6.86
N LEU A 188 1.34 -4.80 -5.80
CA LEU A 188 1.37 -3.41 -5.36
C LEU A 188 2.02 -2.48 -6.41
N ALA A 189 3.09 -2.92 -7.10
CA ALA A 189 3.74 -2.14 -8.15
C ALA A 189 2.76 -1.78 -9.27
N GLU A 190 1.89 -2.72 -9.64
CA GLU A 190 0.87 -2.49 -10.65
C GLU A 190 -0.22 -1.53 -10.18
N ALA A 191 -0.60 -1.57 -8.90
CA ALA A 191 -1.55 -0.62 -8.33
C ALA A 191 -1.02 0.82 -8.39
N LEU A 192 0.29 1.01 -8.25
CA LEU A 192 0.94 2.32 -8.19
C LEU A 192 1.34 2.90 -9.57
N ARG A 193 1.20 2.17 -10.67
CA ARG A 193 1.64 2.57 -12.03
C ARG A 193 1.13 3.92 -12.51
N TYR A 194 -0.02 4.38 -12.02
CA TYR A 194 -0.67 5.61 -12.43
C TYR A 194 -0.63 6.70 -11.34
N THR A 195 0.12 6.44 -10.26
CA THR A 195 0.26 7.36 -9.12
C THR A 195 1.43 8.32 -9.35
N PRO A 196 1.25 9.64 -9.21
CA PRO A 196 2.34 10.59 -9.40
C PRO A 196 3.37 10.51 -8.28
N GLY A 197 4.61 10.87 -8.58
CA GLY A 197 5.72 10.91 -7.63
C GLY A 197 6.34 9.56 -7.30
N ILE A 198 5.82 8.46 -7.86
CA ILE A 198 6.29 7.10 -7.56
C ILE A 198 6.73 6.38 -8.82
N TYR A 199 7.95 5.84 -8.82
CA TYR A 199 8.41 4.89 -9.80
C TYR A 199 8.41 3.49 -9.19
N ALA A 200 7.38 2.70 -9.53
CA ALA A 200 7.11 1.41 -8.90
C ALA A 200 7.67 0.21 -9.68
N GLU A 201 8.05 0.38 -10.94
CA GLU A 201 8.46 -0.73 -11.82
C GLU A 201 9.98 -0.85 -11.96
N GLY A 202 10.76 -0.23 -11.07
CA GLY A 202 12.22 -0.18 -11.14
C GLY A 202 12.92 -1.56 -11.16
N MET A 203 12.35 -2.56 -10.50
CA MET A 203 12.90 -3.92 -10.45
C MET A 203 12.47 -4.83 -11.62
N GLY A 204 11.88 -4.28 -12.67
CA GLY A 204 11.47 -5.03 -13.85
C GLY A 204 10.26 -5.93 -13.64
N GLN A 205 10.31 -7.13 -14.18
CA GLN A 205 9.25 -8.11 -13.99
C GLN A 205 9.24 -8.59 -12.55
N GLN A 206 8.16 -8.30 -11.83
CA GLN A 206 7.89 -8.83 -10.49
C GLN A 206 6.47 -9.40 -10.46
N THR A 207 6.30 -10.55 -9.86
CA THR A 207 5.00 -11.19 -9.72
C THR A 207 4.37 -10.91 -8.37
N ASN A 208 5.16 -10.77 -7.31
CA ASN A 208 4.66 -10.55 -5.96
C ASN A 208 4.80 -9.11 -5.44
N GLY A 209 5.55 -8.24 -6.13
CA GLY A 209 5.73 -6.84 -5.72
C GLY A 209 6.71 -6.62 -4.57
N ALA A 210 7.20 -7.67 -3.92
CA ALA A 210 8.29 -7.56 -2.97
C ALA A 210 9.63 -7.54 -3.71
N ALA A 211 10.58 -6.74 -3.23
CA ALA A 211 11.97 -6.84 -3.68
C ALA A 211 12.59 -8.09 -3.07
N ALA A 212 12.76 -9.12 -3.87
CA ALA A 212 13.40 -10.33 -3.43
C ALA A 212 14.73 -10.03 -2.70
N GLY A 213 14.75 -10.18 -1.39
CA GLY A 213 15.94 -10.32 -0.56
C GLY A 213 16.92 -9.16 -0.46
N PHE A 214 16.71 -8.01 -1.10
CA PHE A 214 17.64 -6.89 -1.11
C PHE A 214 17.09 -5.56 -0.58
N GLY A 215 16.24 -5.64 0.45
CA GLY A 215 15.79 -4.46 1.19
C GLY A 215 14.63 -3.71 0.54
N HIS A 216 14.01 -2.90 1.34
CA HIS A 216 12.82 -2.07 1.09
C HIS A 216 13.00 -1.00 -0.02
N GLY A 217 13.52 -1.35 -1.19
CA GLY A 217 13.97 -0.38 -2.19
C GLY A 217 13.31 -0.46 -3.56
N SER A 218 12.23 -1.23 -3.71
CA SER A 218 11.60 -1.40 -5.03
C SER A 218 10.85 -0.18 -5.52
N TYR A 219 10.37 0.68 -4.63
CA TYR A 219 9.55 1.85 -4.95
C TYR A 219 10.33 3.12 -4.69
N MET A 220 10.59 3.88 -5.76
CA MET A 220 11.22 5.19 -5.65
C MET A 220 10.15 6.27 -5.59
N GLN A 221 10.19 7.10 -4.55
CA GLN A 221 9.25 8.18 -4.31
C GLN A 221 10.04 9.47 -4.11
N ARG A 222 9.83 10.46 -4.99
CA ARG A 222 10.57 11.74 -4.97
C ARG A 222 12.08 11.59 -4.87
N GLY A 223 12.67 10.57 -5.50
CA GLY A 223 14.12 10.31 -5.50
C GLY A 223 14.66 9.48 -4.33
N PHE A 224 13.79 9.00 -3.44
CA PHE A 224 14.15 8.17 -2.29
C PHE A 224 13.34 6.87 -2.29
N SER A 225 13.86 5.83 -1.62
CA SER A 225 13.10 4.60 -1.41
C SER A 225 11.90 4.83 -0.49
N SER A 226 10.73 4.32 -0.85
CA SER A 226 9.51 4.42 -0.02
C SER A 226 9.56 3.45 1.15
N ALA A 227 9.00 3.86 2.30
CA ALA A 227 8.70 2.94 3.39
C ALA A 227 7.28 2.37 3.22
N GLN A 228 7.12 1.08 3.55
CA GLN A 228 5.84 0.38 3.44
C GLN A 228 5.15 0.29 4.79
N PHE A 229 3.84 0.53 4.77
CA PHE A 229 2.97 0.48 5.94
C PHE A 229 1.72 -0.33 5.62
N ILE A 230 1.20 -1.00 6.62
CA ILE A 230 -0.10 -1.68 6.58
C ILE A 230 -0.93 -1.09 7.70
N ASP A 231 -2.15 -0.63 7.39
CA ASP A 231 -3.07 -0.01 8.36
C ASP A 231 -2.40 1.03 9.29
N GLY A 232 -1.44 1.79 8.72
CA GLY A 232 -0.75 2.88 9.42
C GLY A 232 0.38 2.47 10.35
N MET A 233 0.80 1.22 10.34
CA MET A 233 1.97 0.72 11.08
C MET A 233 3.04 0.22 10.11
N ILE A 234 4.32 0.44 10.44
CA ILE A 234 5.44 0.00 9.60
C ILE A 234 5.39 -1.51 9.38
N SER A 235 5.61 -1.95 8.15
CA SER A 235 5.78 -3.37 7.81
C SER A 235 7.22 -3.62 7.39
N ASN A 236 7.85 -4.56 8.10
CA ASN A 236 9.19 -5.06 7.78
C ASN A 236 9.12 -6.51 7.23
N SER A 237 7.96 -6.94 6.80
CA SER A 237 7.77 -8.25 6.18
C SER A 237 8.46 -8.30 4.82
N GLU A 238 9.20 -9.36 4.56
CA GLU A 238 9.75 -9.64 3.22
C GLU A 238 8.69 -10.22 2.28
N VAL A 239 7.50 -10.60 2.80
CA VAL A 239 6.38 -11.16 2.04
C VAL A 239 5.35 -10.07 1.76
N ALA A 240 5.19 -9.74 0.49
CA ALA A 240 4.21 -8.74 0.07
C ALA A 240 2.77 -9.24 0.24
N LEU A 241 1.87 -8.31 0.60
CA LEU A 241 0.43 -8.55 0.56
C LEU A 241 -0.06 -8.72 -0.89
N ASP A 242 -1.06 -9.58 -1.05
CA ASP A 242 -1.76 -9.71 -2.33
C ASP A 242 -2.86 -8.64 -2.43
N PRO A 243 -3.08 -8.02 -3.61
CA PRO A 243 -4.17 -7.07 -3.82
C PRO A 243 -5.57 -7.62 -3.46
N SER A 244 -5.74 -8.95 -3.46
CA SER A 244 -6.98 -9.61 -3.02
C SER A 244 -7.29 -9.36 -1.53
N PHE A 245 -6.33 -8.95 -0.71
CA PHE A 245 -6.49 -8.66 0.72
C PHE A 245 -6.58 -7.16 1.02
N ILE A 246 -6.35 -6.31 0.01
CA ILE A 246 -6.25 -4.87 0.15
C ILE A 246 -7.57 -4.21 -0.26
N GLU A 247 -8.05 -3.25 0.55
CA GLU A 247 -9.23 -2.45 0.25
C GLU A 247 -8.87 -1.18 -0.52
N ARG A 248 -7.74 -0.53 -0.16
CA ARG A 248 -7.20 0.66 -0.82
C ARG A 248 -5.71 0.80 -0.54
N VAL A 249 -5.00 1.54 -1.40
CA VAL A 249 -3.61 1.94 -1.18
C VAL A 249 -3.55 3.45 -1.09
N GLU A 250 -2.89 3.97 -0.07
CA GLU A 250 -2.66 5.41 0.09
C GLU A 250 -1.16 5.71 -0.01
N THR A 251 -0.80 6.75 -0.71
CA THR A 251 0.57 7.25 -0.76
C THR A 251 0.64 8.65 -0.21
N ILE A 252 1.59 8.88 0.70
CA ILE A 252 1.92 10.21 1.19
C ILE A 252 3.27 10.54 0.63
N ASN A 253 3.34 11.60 -0.18
CA ASN A 253 4.59 12.04 -0.76
C ASN A 253 5.28 13.04 0.18
N GLY A 254 6.57 12.81 0.47
CA GLY A 254 7.37 13.62 1.39
C GLY A 254 7.44 13.08 2.83
N PRO A 255 8.21 13.74 3.70
CA PRO A 255 8.49 13.32 5.07
C PRO A 255 7.23 13.09 5.90
N SER A 256 7.13 11.92 6.54
CA SER A 256 5.94 11.49 7.29
C SER A 256 6.26 11.03 8.72
N SER A 257 7.49 11.23 9.20
CA SER A 257 7.97 10.71 10.50
C SER A 257 7.15 11.19 11.70
N VAL A 258 6.58 12.38 11.64
CA VAL A 258 5.76 12.93 12.74
C VAL A 258 4.60 12.00 13.13
N MET A 259 4.03 11.28 12.18
CA MET A 259 2.92 10.36 12.47
C MET A 259 3.36 8.89 12.50
N TYR A 260 4.51 8.57 11.90
CA TYR A 260 4.86 7.19 11.58
C TYR A 260 6.23 6.74 12.12
N GLY A 261 6.96 7.62 12.83
CA GLY A 261 8.32 7.34 13.29
C GLY A 261 9.33 7.34 12.15
N GLN A 262 10.32 6.46 12.20
CA GLN A 262 11.34 6.43 11.15
C GLN A 262 10.69 6.24 9.77
N SER A 263 11.00 7.12 8.84
CA SER A 263 10.50 7.05 7.48
C SER A 263 11.45 7.71 6.48
N SER A 264 11.34 7.28 5.23
CA SER A 264 12.06 7.90 4.11
C SER A 264 11.63 9.35 3.90
N PRO A 265 12.55 10.24 3.51
CA PRO A 265 12.17 11.60 3.14
C PRO A 265 11.31 11.67 1.87
N GLY A 266 11.28 10.62 1.04
CA GLY A 266 10.42 10.55 -0.16
C GLY A 266 8.96 10.32 0.16
N GLY A 267 8.66 9.59 1.23
CA GLY A 267 7.28 9.32 1.65
C GLY A 267 7.04 7.87 2.07
N ILE A 268 5.76 7.56 2.18
CA ILE A 268 5.27 6.22 2.58
C ILE A 268 4.19 5.72 1.63
N ILE A 269 4.06 4.39 1.56
CA ILE A 269 2.97 3.67 0.91
C ILE A 269 2.24 2.89 1.99
N ASN A 270 0.94 3.15 2.17
CA ASN A 270 0.12 2.49 3.17
C ASN A 270 -0.97 1.64 2.51
N GLU A 271 -0.98 0.36 2.84
CA GLU A 271 -1.97 -0.62 2.38
C GLU A 271 -3.03 -0.81 3.45
N THR A 272 -4.31 -0.66 3.10
CA THR A 272 -5.43 -0.87 4.03
C THR A 272 -6.02 -2.24 3.82
N LEU A 273 -6.05 -3.07 4.87
CA LEU A 273 -6.58 -4.42 4.84
C LEU A 273 -8.12 -4.42 4.73
N LYS A 274 -8.65 -5.44 4.06
CA LYS A 274 -10.08 -5.70 3.96
C LYS A 274 -10.69 -6.00 5.33
N ARG A 275 -11.81 -5.32 5.64
CA ARG A 275 -12.60 -5.48 6.87
C ARG A 275 -14.03 -5.94 6.55
N PRO A 276 -14.77 -6.52 7.53
CA PRO A 276 -16.17 -6.87 7.36
C PRO A 276 -17.00 -5.69 6.86
N THR A 277 -17.93 -5.97 5.96
CA THR A 277 -18.82 -4.97 5.34
C THR A 277 -20.18 -4.93 6.03
N ASP A 278 -20.85 -3.79 5.99
CA ASP A 278 -22.21 -3.64 6.56
C ASP A 278 -23.30 -4.30 5.70
N THR A 279 -23.03 -4.43 4.41
CA THR A 279 -23.88 -5.14 3.44
C THR A 279 -23.27 -6.47 3.08
N PRO A 280 -24.08 -7.53 2.86
CA PRO A 280 -23.57 -8.80 2.37
C PRO A 280 -22.72 -8.63 1.11
N LEU A 281 -21.53 -9.20 1.10
CA LEU A 281 -20.62 -9.29 -0.04
C LEU A 281 -20.36 -10.75 -0.32
N ARG A 282 -20.61 -11.18 -1.53
CA ARG A 282 -20.35 -12.55 -1.97
C ARG A 282 -19.81 -12.52 -3.38
N ALA A 283 -18.54 -12.77 -3.52
CA ALA A 283 -17.82 -12.71 -4.79
C ALA A 283 -16.90 -13.91 -4.94
N VAL A 284 -16.96 -14.56 -6.08
CA VAL A 284 -15.98 -15.56 -6.52
C VAL A 284 -15.47 -15.19 -7.88
N SER A 285 -14.20 -15.46 -8.18
CA SER A 285 -13.69 -15.29 -9.54
C SER A 285 -12.72 -16.40 -9.92
N VAL A 286 -12.69 -16.72 -11.23
CA VAL A 286 -11.67 -17.57 -11.85
C VAL A 286 -11.03 -16.79 -12.99
N GLY A 287 -9.71 -16.89 -13.12
CA GLY A 287 -8.96 -16.14 -14.10
C GLY A 287 -7.94 -17.00 -14.83
N PHE A 288 -7.67 -16.61 -16.09
CA PHE A 288 -6.75 -17.28 -16.99
C PHE A 288 -5.89 -16.24 -17.71
N GLY A 289 -4.66 -16.57 -17.99
CA GLY A 289 -3.76 -15.65 -18.67
C GLY A 289 -2.65 -16.36 -19.45
N ASN A 290 -1.88 -15.56 -20.18
CA ASN A 290 -0.66 -16.07 -20.78
C ASN A 290 0.34 -16.48 -19.70
N TRP A 291 1.38 -17.22 -20.08
CA TRP A 291 2.32 -17.89 -19.18
C TRP A 291 1.61 -18.86 -18.23
N ASN A 292 0.64 -19.61 -18.73
CA ASN A 292 -0.11 -20.64 -17.98
C ASN A 292 -0.68 -20.11 -16.65
N ARG A 293 -1.15 -18.85 -16.64
CA ARG A 293 -1.75 -18.29 -15.42
C ARG A 293 -3.14 -18.84 -15.18
N TYR A 294 -3.33 -19.37 -13.99
CA TYR A 294 -4.62 -19.79 -13.43
C TYR A 294 -4.77 -19.14 -12.06
N GLN A 295 -5.91 -18.54 -11.81
CA GLN A 295 -6.20 -17.87 -10.55
C GLN A 295 -7.63 -18.14 -10.12
N ALA A 296 -7.82 -18.32 -8.82
CA ALA A 296 -9.14 -18.31 -8.20
C ALA A 296 -9.12 -17.39 -6.97
N THR A 297 -10.17 -16.59 -6.80
CA THR A 297 -10.36 -15.77 -5.61
C THR A 297 -11.76 -15.90 -5.07
N PHE A 298 -11.93 -15.73 -3.76
CA PHE A 298 -13.23 -15.46 -3.20
C PHE A 298 -13.14 -14.35 -2.13
N ASP A 299 -14.26 -13.62 -1.97
CA ASP A 299 -14.37 -12.53 -1.00
C ASP A 299 -15.83 -12.52 -0.49
N ILE A 300 -16.02 -12.98 0.74
CA ILE A 300 -17.32 -13.17 1.34
C ILE A 300 -17.37 -12.42 2.67
N SER A 301 -18.40 -11.60 2.88
CA SER A 301 -18.66 -10.88 4.11
C SER A 301 -20.15 -10.86 4.40
N ASP A 302 -20.53 -11.12 5.66
CA ASP A 302 -21.92 -11.05 6.11
C ASP A 302 -21.97 -10.88 7.63
N LYS A 303 -23.16 -10.70 8.15
CA LYS A 303 -23.47 -10.67 9.60
C LYS A 303 -23.51 -12.09 10.15
N ILE A 304 -22.92 -12.30 11.32
CA ILE A 304 -23.03 -13.57 12.07
C ILE A 304 -24.29 -13.55 12.94
N THR A 305 -24.57 -12.41 13.59
CA THR A 305 -25.71 -12.25 14.48
C THR A 305 -26.88 -11.59 13.77
N LYS A 306 -28.10 -11.85 14.21
CA LYS A 306 -29.32 -11.20 13.67
C LYS A 306 -29.31 -9.68 13.90
N SER A 307 -28.72 -9.21 14.99
CA SER A 307 -28.53 -7.78 15.30
C SER A 307 -27.54 -7.11 14.35
N GLY A 308 -26.63 -7.89 13.75
CA GLY A 308 -25.56 -7.37 12.88
C GLY A 308 -24.40 -6.73 13.66
N ASN A 309 -24.33 -6.94 14.99
CA ASN A 309 -23.24 -6.44 15.81
C ASN A 309 -21.96 -7.29 15.72
N LEU A 310 -22.04 -8.50 15.17
CA LEU A 310 -20.90 -9.34 14.85
C LEU A 310 -20.93 -9.69 13.35
N LYS A 311 -19.85 -9.33 12.64
CA LYS A 311 -19.71 -9.47 11.21
C LYS A 311 -18.41 -10.18 10.90
N TYR A 312 -18.36 -10.88 9.77
CA TYR A 312 -17.14 -11.52 9.30
C TYR A 312 -16.83 -11.15 7.84
N ARG A 313 -15.58 -11.27 7.46
CA ARG A 313 -15.15 -11.30 6.07
C ARG A 313 -14.02 -12.30 5.91
N ILE A 314 -14.05 -13.02 4.81
CA ILE A 314 -12.97 -13.94 4.43
C ILE A 314 -12.65 -13.67 2.97
N ALA A 315 -11.41 -13.25 2.70
CA ALA A 315 -10.87 -13.16 1.36
C ALA A 315 -9.81 -14.24 1.17
N ALA A 316 -9.75 -14.86 -0.01
CA ALA A 316 -8.71 -15.84 -0.32
C ALA A 316 -8.31 -15.79 -1.79
N ILE A 317 -7.09 -16.26 -2.07
CA ILE A 317 -6.51 -16.37 -3.40
C ILE A 317 -5.73 -17.68 -3.53
N GLY A 318 -5.85 -18.28 -4.72
CA GLY A 318 -4.91 -19.28 -5.22
C GLY A 318 -4.47 -18.87 -6.61
N VAL A 319 -3.17 -18.85 -6.89
CA VAL A 319 -2.62 -18.53 -8.19
C VAL A 319 -1.44 -19.42 -8.54
N SER A 320 -1.38 -19.81 -9.81
CA SER A 320 -0.29 -20.57 -10.43
C SER A 320 0.00 -19.97 -11.79
N GLN A 321 1.26 -19.67 -12.08
CA GLN A 321 1.68 -19.20 -13.40
C GLN A 321 3.16 -19.46 -13.65
N ASP A 322 3.54 -19.54 -14.93
CA ASP A 322 4.91 -19.33 -15.39
C ASP A 322 5.20 -17.82 -15.54
N THR A 323 6.41 -17.46 -15.91
CA THR A 323 6.78 -16.08 -16.24
C THR A 323 7.29 -15.96 -17.67
N GLN A 324 7.64 -14.75 -18.13
CA GLN A 324 8.31 -14.59 -19.43
C GLN A 324 9.72 -15.17 -19.45
N THR A 325 10.34 -15.42 -18.29
CA THR A 325 11.68 -16.00 -18.16
C THR A 325 11.56 -17.50 -17.95
N ASP A 326 12.31 -18.30 -18.70
CA ASP A 326 12.25 -19.76 -18.60
C ASP A 326 12.65 -20.22 -17.19
N TYR A 327 12.07 -21.31 -16.71
CA TYR A 327 12.28 -21.91 -15.38
C TYR A 327 11.83 -21.06 -14.19
N VAL A 328 11.24 -19.89 -14.38
CA VAL A 328 10.76 -19.01 -13.30
C VAL A 328 9.25 -19.10 -13.19
N ARG A 329 8.75 -19.53 -12.04
CA ARG A 329 7.33 -19.75 -11.74
C ARG A 329 6.85 -18.93 -10.56
N TYR A 330 5.54 -18.73 -10.53
CA TYR A 330 4.87 -18.08 -9.41
C TYR A 330 3.67 -18.91 -8.95
N HIS A 331 3.75 -19.37 -7.71
CA HIS A 331 2.68 -20.11 -7.06
C HIS A 331 2.38 -19.47 -5.71
N ARG A 332 1.12 -19.17 -5.44
CA ARG A 332 0.73 -18.57 -4.16
C ARG A 332 -0.65 -19.05 -3.75
N VAL A 333 -0.80 -19.31 -2.46
CA VAL A 333 -2.09 -19.45 -1.79
C VAL A 333 -2.12 -18.51 -0.58
N GLY A 334 -3.28 -17.91 -0.33
CA GLY A 334 -3.42 -17.03 0.81
C GLY A 334 -4.86 -16.88 1.26
N VAL A 335 -5.04 -16.54 2.54
CA VAL A 335 -6.33 -16.31 3.17
C VAL A 335 -6.23 -15.16 4.16
N SER A 336 -7.25 -14.31 4.17
CA SER A 336 -7.37 -13.19 5.10
C SER A 336 -8.76 -13.20 5.74
N PRO A 337 -8.95 -13.88 6.89
CA PRO A 337 -10.16 -13.78 7.69
C PRO A 337 -10.16 -12.50 8.53
N SER A 338 -11.33 -11.90 8.72
CA SER A 338 -11.53 -10.79 9.64
C SER A 338 -12.88 -10.85 10.33
N LEU A 339 -12.94 -10.32 11.55
CA LEU A 339 -14.14 -10.23 12.37
C LEU A 339 -14.27 -8.79 12.87
N LYS A 340 -15.46 -8.24 12.84
CA LYS A 340 -15.81 -6.98 13.49
C LYS A 340 -16.92 -7.22 14.50
N TRP A 341 -16.66 -6.82 15.73
CA TRP A 341 -17.61 -6.89 16.82
C TRP A 341 -17.91 -5.48 17.34
N ASP A 342 -19.12 -5.00 17.05
CA ASP A 342 -19.68 -3.81 17.67
C ASP A 342 -20.20 -4.24 19.05
N ILE A 343 -19.36 -4.09 20.10
CA ILE A 343 -19.61 -4.57 21.47
C ILE A 343 -20.82 -3.80 22.06
N ASP A 344 -20.78 -2.49 21.88
CA ASP A 344 -21.87 -1.58 22.19
C ASP A 344 -21.85 -0.37 21.22
N GLU A 345 -22.67 0.65 21.44
CA GLU A 345 -22.78 1.85 20.57
C GLU A 345 -21.47 2.69 20.54
N ASN A 346 -20.58 2.48 21.51
CA ASN A 346 -19.36 3.26 21.69
C ASN A 346 -18.08 2.43 21.54
N THR A 347 -18.20 1.11 21.50
CA THR A 347 -17.05 0.20 21.56
C THR A 347 -17.07 -0.78 20.41
N ASP A 348 -16.04 -0.80 19.61
CA ASP A 348 -15.85 -1.81 18.56
C ASP A 348 -14.46 -2.43 18.59
N LEU A 349 -14.42 -3.67 18.18
CA LEU A 349 -13.20 -4.46 18.01
C LEU A 349 -13.19 -5.11 16.62
N THR A 350 -12.16 -4.85 15.85
CA THR A 350 -11.91 -5.56 14.60
C THR A 350 -10.67 -6.42 14.76
N VAL A 351 -10.75 -7.68 14.36
CA VAL A 351 -9.62 -8.63 14.36
C VAL A 351 -9.39 -9.09 12.92
N ILE A 352 -8.14 -9.09 12.48
CA ILE A 352 -7.74 -9.46 11.13
C ILE A 352 -6.60 -10.47 11.22
N GLY A 353 -6.73 -11.56 10.48
CA GLY A 353 -5.64 -12.50 10.20
C GLY A 353 -5.26 -12.44 8.73
N ASN A 354 -4.01 -12.72 8.42
CA ASN A 354 -3.57 -12.94 7.05
C ASN A 354 -2.51 -14.04 7.05
N TYR A 355 -2.62 -14.97 6.14
CA TYR A 355 -1.64 -16.02 5.92
C TYR A 355 -1.39 -16.21 4.43
N VAL A 356 -0.14 -16.19 4.04
CA VAL A 356 0.31 -16.36 2.65
C VAL A 356 1.42 -17.41 2.61
N TYR A 357 1.30 -18.32 1.67
CA TYR A 357 2.34 -19.30 1.34
C TYR A 357 2.65 -19.23 -0.15
N THR A 358 3.91 -18.97 -0.48
CA THR A 358 4.43 -18.80 -1.84
C THR A 358 5.62 -19.76 -2.00
N PRO A 359 5.41 -20.99 -2.52
CA PRO A 359 6.50 -21.93 -2.73
C PRO A 359 7.49 -21.48 -3.81
N GLU A 360 7.04 -20.67 -4.78
CA GLU A 360 7.82 -20.08 -5.85
C GLU A 360 7.29 -18.66 -6.12
N ASP A 361 8.10 -17.63 -5.92
CA ASP A 361 7.63 -16.23 -5.92
C ASP A 361 7.70 -15.53 -7.29
N GLY A 362 8.32 -16.15 -8.29
CA GLY A 362 8.41 -15.60 -9.65
C GLY A 362 9.28 -14.34 -9.78
N ALA A 363 10.02 -13.98 -8.75
CA ALA A 363 10.74 -12.70 -8.70
C ALA A 363 12.13 -12.77 -9.34
N TYR A 364 12.64 -13.97 -9.61
CA TYR A 364 14.06 -14.14 -9.89
C TYR A 364 14.41 -14.29 -11.37
N SER A 365 15.29 -13.41 -11.83
CA SER A 365 16.17 -13.52 -13.01
C SER A 365 15.90 -12.61 -14.23
N SER A 366 15.22 -11.50 -14.04
CA SER A 366 15.12 -10.47 -15.08
C SER A 366 16.36 -9.54 -15.14
N TYR A 367 17.45 -9.93 -14.47
CA TYR A 367 18.68 -9.15 -14.33
C TYR A 367 19.67 -9.57 -15.41
N LEU A 368 19.73 -8.79 -16.49
CA LEU A 368 20.50 -9.10 -17.70
C LEU A 368 21.66 -8.12 -17.86
N PRO A 369 22.77 -8.49 -18.55
CA PRO A 369 23.83 -7.56 -18.89
C PRO A 369 23.30 -6.35 -19.69
N ALA A 370 23.91 -5.18 -19.49
CA ALA A 370 23.64 -3.98 -20.28
C ALA A 370 24.00 -4.19 -21.77
N VAL A 371 25.02 -5.00 -22.03
CA VAL A 371 25.37 -5.48 -23.37
C VAL A 371 24.37 -6.55 -23.78
N GLY A 372 23.77 -6.40 -24.92
CA GLY A 372 22.69 -7.25 -25.40
C GLY A 372 21.27 -6.78 -24.96
N THR A 373 21.18 -5.74 -24.11
CA THR A 373 19.90 -5.13 -23.70
C THR A 373 19.81 -3.67 -24.09
N ILE A 374 20.60 -2.80 -23.49
CA ILE A 374 20.71 -1.37 -23.81
C ILE A 374 21.67 -1.17 -24.98
N PHE A 375 22.83 -1.79 -24.90
CA PHE A 375 23.86 -1.76 -25.94
C PHE A 375 23.76 -2.97 -26.84
N PRO A 376 24.22 -2.86 -28.10
CA PRO A 376 24.34 -4.02 -29.00
C PRO A 376 25.18 -5.12 -28.37
N GLY A 377 24.74 -6.36 -28.48
CA GLY A 377 25.52 -7.55 -28.09
C GLY A 377 26.09 -8.26 -29.31
N ARG A 378 27.03 -9.16 -29.10
CA ARG A 378 27.79 -9.87 -30.17
C ARG A 378 26.85 -10.58 -31.16
N TYR A 379 25.77 -11.19 -30.68
CA TYR A 379 24.79 -11.87 -31.52
C TYR A 379 23.40 -11.17 -31.45
N GLY A 380 23.39 -9.86 -31.18
CA GLY A 380 22.18 -9.07 -31.12
C GLY A 380 21.61 -8.93 -29.71
N ARG A 381 20.30 -8.82 -29.67
CA ARG A 381 19.57 -8.60 -28.40
C ARG A 381 19.36 -9.91 -27.65
N LEU A 382 19.56 -9.89 -26.33
CA LEU A 382 19.27 -11.01 -25.43
C LEU A 382 17.76 -11.34 -25.41
N SER A 383 17.47 -12.64 -25.33
CA SER A 383 16.10 -13.13 -25.26
C SER A 383 15.42 -12.71 -23.96
N ARG A 384 14.10 -12.46 -24.01
CA ARG A 384 13.27 -12.31 -22.81
C ARG A 384 13.18 -13.58 -21.98
N HIS A 385 13.41 -14.72 -22.64
CA HIS A 385 13.34 -16.04 -22.02
C HIS A 385 14.62 -16.44 -21.30
N LEU A 386 15.71 -15.66 -21.48
CA LEU A 386 17.01 -15.98 -20.90
C LEU A 386 16.93 -16.03 -19.37
N PHE A 387 17.25 -17.19 -18.82
CA PHE A 387 17.35 -17.42 -17.39
C PHE A 387 18.82 -17.35 -16.97
N MET A 388 19.17 -16.41 -16.10
CA MET A 388 20.54 -16.22 -15.62
C MET A 388 20.89 -17.12 -14.43
N GLY A 389 19.91 -17.85 -13.92
CA GLY A 389 20.03 -18.75 -12.79
C GLY A 389 20.40 -20.18 -13.17
N GLU A 390 20.09 -21.11 -12.31
CA GLU A 390 20.31 -22.55 -12.48
C GLU A 390 19.03 -23.33 -12.17
N PRO A 391 18.43 -24.01 -13.16
CA PRO A 391 17.27 -24.85 -12.94
C PRO A 391 17.53 -25.91 -11.87
N GLY A 392 16.57 -26.16 -10.99
CA GLY A 392 16.72 -27.11 -9.89
C GLY A 392 17.44 -26.58 -8.64
N TRP A 393 18.13 -25.43 -8.76
CA TRP A 393 18.72 -24.73 -7.62
C TRP A 393 17.98 -23.44 -7.28
N ASN A 394 17.72 -22.61 -8.30
CA ASN A 394 17.01 -21.36 -8.06
C ASN A 394 15.59 -21.62 -7.53
N ASN A 395 15.35 -21.17 -6.31
CA ASN A 395 14.03 -21.22 -5.67
C ASN A 395 13.92 -20.05 -4.68
N HIS A 396 12.75 -19.46 -4.62
CA HIS A 396 12.40 -18.46 -3.64
C HIS A 396 11.07 -18.83 -3.00
N LYS A 397 11.15 -19.36 -1.78
CA LYS A 397 9.99 -19.78 -0.98
C LYS A 397 9.71 -18.76 0.11
N GLU A 398 8.45 -18.38 0.26
CA GLU A 398 7.99 -17.41 1.25
C GLU A 398 6.81 -17.94 2.06
N THR A 399 6.77 -17.59 3.34
CA THR A 399 5.60 -17.75 4.20
C THR A 399 5.42 -16.49 5.03
N GLY A 400 4.27 -15.85 4.93
CA GLY A 400 3.89 -14.68 5.71
C GLY A 400 2.68 -14.96 6.59
N ALA A 401 2.72 -14.52 7.84
CA ALA A 401 1.60 -14.55 8.75
C ALA A 401 1.46 -13.19 9.43
N LEU A 402 0.23 -12.69 9.52
CA LEU A 402 -0.12 -11.44 10.18
C LEU A 402 -1.33 -11.66 11.06
N PHE A 403 -1.29 -11.08 12.25
CA PHE A 403 -2.41 -10.93 13.16
C PHE A 403 -2.52 -9.47 13.56
N GLU A 404 -3.69 -8.88 13.43
CA GLU A 404 -3.97 -7.50 13.82
C GLU A 404 -5.27 -7.41 14.61
N TYR A 405 -5.32 -6.53 15.62
CA TYR A 405 -6.58 -6.04 16.14
C TYR A 405 -6.62 -4.51 16.14
N VAL A 406 -7.81 -3.98 15.93
CA VAL A 406 -8.13 -2.56 16.06
C VAL A 406 -9.27 -2.43 17.05
N PHE A 407 -8.98 -1.83 18.19
CA PHE A 407 -9.94 -1.52 19.25
C PHE A 407 -10.26 -0.04 19.24
N SER A 408 -11.53 0.32 19.37
CA SER A 408 -11.97 1.70 19.46
C SER A 408 -13.03 1.84 20.55
N HIS A 409 -12.85 2.85 21.43
CA HIS A 409 -13.84 3.18 22.46
C HIS A 409 -14.07 4.69 22.50
N ARG A 410 -15.31 5.10 22.34
CA ARG A 410 -15.74 6.48 22.39
C ARG A 410 -16.29 6.80 23.79
N PHE A 411 -15.51 7.49 24.62
CA PHE A 411 -15.92 7.89 25.96
C PHE A 411 -17.11 8.87 25.92
N ASN A 412 -17.13 9.76 24.94
CA ASN A 412 -18.18 10.73 24.70
C ASN A 412 -18.05 11.30 23.27
N SER A 413 -18.84 12.32 22.93
CA SER A 413 -18.79 12.98 21.62
C SER A 413 -17.48 13.70 21.30
N HIS A 414 -16.63 13.91 22.30
CA HIS A 414 -15.39 14.68 22.21
C HIS A 414 -14.12 13.84 22.31
N LEU A 415 -14.18 12.67 22.92
CA LEU A 415 -13.00 11.87 23.23
C LEU A 415 -13.17 10.41 22.79
N THR A 416 -12.24 9.93 21.97
CA THR A 416 -12.18 8.54 21.52
C THR A 416 -10.79 7.99 21.77
N PHE A 417 -10.71 6.78 22.33
CA PHE A 417 -9.48 6.00 22.41
C PHE A 417 -9.46 4.99 21.27
N GLN A 418 -8.30 4.85 20.64
CA GLN A 418 -8.04 3.81 19.64
C GLN A 418 -6.73 3.12 19.94
N GLN A 419 -6.72 1.80 19.77
CA GLN A 419 -5.50 1.00 19.89
C GLN A 419 -5.44 0.00 18.74
N THR A 420 -4.29 -0.06 18.08
CA THR A 420 -4.00 -1.04 17.05
C THR A 420 -2.77 -1.83 17.47
N PHE A 421 -2.86 -3.15 17.42
CA PHE A 421 -1.73 -4.06 17.62
C PHE A 421 -1.59 -4.94 16.41
N ARG A 422 -0.35 -5.16 15.95
CA ARG A 422 -0.05 -6.10 14.88
C ARG A 422 1.17 -6.93 15.22
N TYR A 423 1.08 -8.21 14.91
CA TYR A 423 2.20 -9.15 14.88
C TYR A 423 2.35 -9.70 13.47
N GLU A 424 3.57 -9.62 12.93
CA GLU A 424 3.94 -10.17 11.64
C GLU A 424 5.09 -11.16 11.80
N GLU A 425 5.01 -12.29 11.11
CA GLU A 425 6.15 -13.20 10.92
C GLU A 425 6.30 -13.47 9.43
N SER A 426 7.51 -13.31 8.90
CA SER A 426 7.85 -13.77 7.56
C SER A 426 9.03 -14.72 7.60
N LYS A 427 8.95 -15.79 6.80
CA LYS A 427 10.01 -16.75 6.56
C LYS A 427 10.26 -16.81 5.08
N THR A 428 11.49 -16.55 4.70
CA THR A 428 11.94 -16.61 3.32
C THR A 428 13.11 -17.58 3.21
N ASN A 429 13.18 -18.31 2.13
CA ASN A 429 14.29 -19.19 1.82
C ASN A 429 14.62 -19.04 0.35
N PHE A 430 15.70 -18.32 0.08
CA PHE A 430 16.23 -18.13 -1.26
C PHE A 430 17.39 -19.08 -1.51
N SER A 431 17.35 -19.74 -2.64
CA SER A 431 18.54 -20.34 -3.25
C SER A 431 18.60 -19.90 -4.69
N TYR A 432 19.69 -19.27 -5.11
CA TYR A 432 19.81 -18.75 -6.45
C TYR A 432 21.24 -18.68 -6.95
N VAL A 433 21.37 -18.81 -8.25
CA VAL A 433 22.55 -18.47 -9.01
C VAL A 433 22.21 -17.21 -9.81
N TYR A 434 23.13 -16.24 -9.81
CA TYR A 434 23.00 -15.04 -10.61
C TYR A 434 24.36 -14.48 -11.00
N THR A 435 24.38 -13.37 -11.71
CA THR A 435 25.59 -12.76 -12.24
C THR A 435 26.56 -12.32 -11.14
N LYS A 436 27.82 -12.73 -11.20
CA LYS A 436 28.89 -12.41 -10.23
C LYS A 436 29.36 -10.95 -10.37
N SER A 437 29.52 -10.49 -11.57
CA SER A 437 29.90 -9.12 -11.91
C SER A 437 28.96 -8.59 -12.99
N GLY A 438 28.85 -7.27 -13.08
CA GLY A 438 27.93 -6.65 -14.02
C GLY A 438 28.35 -6.74 -15.50
N ALA A 439 29.53 -7.17 -15.82
CA ALA A 439 30.04 -7.23 -17.18
C ALA A 439 30.13 -8.67 -17.68
N LEU A 440 29.87 -8.85 -18.99
CA LEU A 440 30.30 -10.04 -19.70
C LEU A 440 31.83 -10.08 -19.72
N GLU A 441 32.41 -11.27 -19.83
CA GLU A 441 33.81 -11.43 -20.10
C GLU A 441 34.19 -10.83 -21.48
N ASP A 442 35.45 -10.73 -21.77
CA ASP A 442 35.97 -10.09 -23.01
C ASP A 442 35.50 -10.76 -24.30
N ASP A 443 34.99 -12.01 -24.22
CA ASP A 443 34.39 -12.71 -25.35
C ASP A 443 33.00 -12.16 -25.74
N GLY A 444 32.39 -11.31 -24.89
CA GLY A 444 31.09 -10.70 -25.11
C GLY A 444 29.89 -11.65 -25.03
N VAL A 445 30.09 -12.88 -24.54
CA VAL A 445 29.04 -13.91 -24.42
C VAL A 445 29.04 -14.62 -23.08
N THR A 446 30.16 -14.68 -22.37
CA THR A 446 30.30 -15.40 -21.09
C THR A 446 29.97 -14.50 -19.91
N GLN A 447 29.01 -14.89 -19.10
CA GLN A 447 28.64 -14.22 -17.86
C GLN A 447 29.13 -15.03 -16.66
N PRO A 448 30.06 -14.49 -15.85
CA PRO A 448 30.42 -15.07 -14.58
C PRO A 448 29.23 -15.08 -13.61
N ARG A 449 29.06 -16.19 -12.89
CA ARG A 449 27.93 -16.36 -11.95
C ARG A 449 28.42 -16.66 -10.54
N VAL A 450 27.54 -16.41 -9.57
CA VAL A 450 27.73 -16.69 -8.15
C VAL A 450 26.45 -17.30 -7.59
N ALA A 451 26.59 -18.23 -6.66
CA ALA A 451 25.48 -18.89 -6.00
C ALA A 451 25.29 -18.39 -4.57
N PHE A 452 24.04 -18.35 -4.16
CA PHE A 452 23.62 -17.98 -2.81
C PHE A 452 22.57 -18.94 -2.27
N ALA A 453 22.57 -19.07 -0.93
CA ALA A 453 21.46 -19.62 -0.17
C ALA A 453 21.22 -18.70 1.05
N VAL A 454 19.99 -18.23 1.21
CA VAL A 454 19.64 -17.18 2.19
C VAL A 454 18.33 -17.53 2.88
N PRO A 455 18.34 -18.43 3.89
CA PRO A 455 17.20 -18.58 4.78
C PRO A 455 17.13 -17.38 5.74
N ASN A 456 15.97 -16.75 5.84
CA ASN A 456 15.72 -15.63 6.73
C ASN A 456 14.36 -15.75 7.44
N THR A 457 14.28 -15.26 8.67
CA THR A 457 13.04 -15.17 9.44
C THR A 457 13.00 -13.79 10.09
N THR A 458 11.91 -13.04 9.82
CA THR A 458 11.65 -11.77 10.48
C THR A 458 10.39 -11.85 11.32
N ARG A 459 10.37 -11.11 12.43
CA ARG A 459 9.21 -10.94 13.31
C ARG A 459 9.10 -9.50 13.70
N THR A 460 7.90 -8.95 13.62
CA THR A 460 7.61 -7.57 14.04
C THR A 460 6.39 -7.57 14.93
N ALA A 461 6.49 -6.94 16.09
CA ALA A 461 5.35 -6.64 16.94
C ALA A 461 5.20 -5.12 17.02
N SER A 462 4.02 -4.60 16.71
CA SER A 462 3.73 -3.15 16.69
C SER A 462 2.49 -2.84 17.50
N LEU A 463 2.51 -1.74 18.23
CA LEU A 463 1.38 -1.22 19.02
C LEU A 463 1.29 0.29 18.83
N ASP A 464 0.11 0.79 18.47
CA ASP A 464 -0.21 2.23 18.43
C ASP A 464 -1.43 2.49 19.31
N SER A 465 -1.26 3.29 20.37
CA SER A 465 -2.33 3.67 21.30
C SER A 465 -2.49 5.17 21.26
N ARG A 466 -3.71 5.65 20.94
CA ARG A 466 -3.97 7.07 20.72
C ARG A 466 -5.30 7.54 21.27
N LEU A 467 -5.32 8.78 21.69
CA LEU A 467 -6.50 9.55 22.07
C LEU A 467 -6.81 10.57 20.99
N LEU A 468 -8.04 10.56 20.49
CA LEU A 468 -8.57 11.53 19.54
C LEU A 468 -9.53 12.46 20.27
N GLY A 469 -9.21 13.76 20.33
CA GLY A 469 -10.01 14.81 20.91
C GLY A 469 -10.65 15.71 19.86
N LYS A 470 -11.98 15.96 19.95
CA LYS A 470 -12.68 16.93 19.12
C LYS A 470 -13.35 17.96 20.02
N PHE A 471 -12.89 19.21 19.98
CA PHE A 471 -13.40 20.28 20.83
C PHE A 471 -13.36 21.63 20.12
N ASN A 472 -13.94 22.64 20.72
CA ASN A 472 -13.96 23.99 20.18
C ASN A 472 -13.41 25.00 21.20
N THR A 473 -12.59 25.94 20.74
CA THR A 473 -12.21 27.15 21.48
C THR A 473 -12.85 28.36 20.80
N GLY A 474 -14.01 28.73 21.28
CA GLY A 474 -14.84 29.73 20.64
C GLY A 474 -15.30 29.30 19.24
N LYS A 475 -14.85 30.01 18.19
CA LYS A 475 -15.18 29.71 16.78
C LYS A 475 -14.17 28.77 16.11
N VAL A 476 -13.12 28.38 16.81
CA VAL A 476 -12.08 27.48 16.28
C VAL A 476 -12.41 26.05 16.67
N LYS A 477 -12.36 25.15 15.69
CA LYS A 477 -12.55 23.69 15.87
C LYS A 477 -11.19 23.01 15.93
N HIS A 478 -11.01 22.13 16.90
CA HIS A 478 -9.81 21.32 17.07
C HIS A 478 -10.11 19.85 16.83
N THR A 479 -9.24 19.19 16.09
CA THR A 479 -9.15 17.73 16.01
C THR A 479 -7.74 17.36 16.42
N ALA A 480 -7.57 17.12 17.73
CA ALA A 480 -6.29 16.81 18.33
C ALA A 480 -6.12 15.30 18.47
N ILE A 481 -4.90 14.83 18.29
CA ILE A 481 -4.49 13.44 18.50
C ILE A 481 -3.21 13.44 19.34
N ALA A 482 -3.18 12.60 20.36
CA ALA A 482 -2.00 12.30 21.15
C ALA A 482 -1.85 10.78 21.22
N GLY A 483 -0.64 10.28 21.01
CA GLY A 483 -0.43 8.85 21.00
C GLY A 483 0.98 8.43 21.37
N VAL A 484 1.09 7.15 21.67
CA VAL A 484 2.34 6.43 21.90
C VAL A 484 2.31 5.20 21.01
N ASP A 485 3.36 5.03 20.26
CA ASP A 485 3.56 3.78 19.52
C ASP A 485 4.88 3.11 19.90
N PHE A 486 4.87 1.82 19.69
CA PHE A 486 6.01 0.94 19.93
C PHE A 486 6.07 -0.09 18.82
N TRP A 487 7.26 -0.41 18.35
CA TRP A 487 7.51 -1.59 17.56
C TRP A 487 8.83 -2.25 17.92
N ASP A 488 8.83 -3.56 17.82
CA ASP A 488 9.94 -4.44 18.10
C ASP A 488 10.13 -5.36 16.89
N TYR A 489 11.35 -5.44 16.39
CA TYR A 489 11.71 -6.22 15.21
C TYR A 489 12.85 -7.16 15.51
N HIS A 490 12.69 -8.40 15.12
CA HIS A 490 13.71 -9.43 15.17
C HIS A 490 13.94 -10.02 13.79
N SER A 491 15.19 -10.08 13.36
CA SER A 491 15.62 -10.81 12.18
C SER A 491 16.66 -11.85 12.55
N THR A 492 16.54 -13.03 11.95
CA THR A 492 17.55 -14.09 12.03
C THR A 492 17.74 -14.60 10.61
N GLY A 493 18.91 -14.36 10.04
CA GLY A 493 19.23 -14.75 8.68
C GLY A 493 20.62 -15.33 8.57
N ASP A 494 20.72 -16.32 7.70
CA ASP A 494 21.98 -16.92 7.28
C ASP A 494 22.19 -16.61 5.80
N TYR A 495 23.41 -16.37 5.43
CA TYR A 495 23.78 -16.05 4.07
C TYR A 495 24.98 -16.91 3.66
N TYR A 496 24.81 -17.73 2.66
CA TYR A 496 25.86 -18.58 2.11
C TYR A 496 26.15 -18.14 0.68
N ARG A 497 27.41 -18.05 0.32
CA ARG A 497 27.89 -17.68 -0.99
C ARG A 497 28.96 -18.62 -1.48
N SER A 498 28.93 -18.96 -2.78
CA SER A 498 30.03 -19.66 -3.48
C SER A 498 30.07 -19.22 -4.95
N ASP A 499 31.14 -19.52 -5.66
CA ASP A 499 31.15 -19.36 -7.12
C ASP A 499 30.19 -20.39 -7.76
N ALA A 500 29.69 -20.02 -8.93
CA ALA A 500 28.94 -20.88 -9.82
C ALA A 500 29.56 -20.86 -11.23
N ASN A 501 29.24 -21.88 -12.01
CA ASN A 501 29.73 -21.96 -13.41
C ASN A 501 29.25 -20.75 -14.20
N SER A 502 30.12 -20.19 -15.03
CA SER A 502 29.78 -19.14 -15.99
C SER A 502 28.73 -19.62 -16.99
N LEU A 503 27.96 -18.70 -17.57
CA LEU A 503 26.88 -18.99 -18.51
C LEU A 503 27.13 -18.25 -19.83
N ASN A 504 27.00 -18.96 -20.95
CA ASN A 504 26.93 -18.31 -22.27
C ASN A 504 25.51 -17.74 -22.43
N VAL A 505 25.37 -16.41 -22.52
CA VAL A 505 24.07 -15.72 -22.54
C VAL A 505 23.29 -15.87 -23.85
N TYR A 506 23.93 -16.36 -24.93
CA TYR A 506 23.30 -16.63 -26.23
C TYR A 506 23.04 -18.12 -26.50
N ALA A 507 23.76 -18.99 -25.79
CA ALA A 507 23.60 -20.44 -25.88
C ALA A 507 23.70 -21.06 -24.48
N PRO A 508 22.71 -20.77 -23.59
CA PRO A 508 22.78 -21.18 -22.21
C PRO A 508 22.72 -22.70 -22.06
N GLN A 509 23.67 -23.26 -21.29
CA GLN A 509 23.67 -24.65 -20.88
C GLN A 509 23.55 -24.73 -19.37
N TYR A 510 22.56 -25.44 -18.89
CA TYR A 510 22.21 -25.60 -17.48
C TYR A 510 22.52 -27.02 -16.97
N GLY A 511 22.33 -27.26 -15.66
CA GLY A 511 22.51 -28.57 -15.03
C GLY A 511 23.96 -28.89 -14.67
N GLN A 512 24.87 -27.92 -14.77
CA GLN A 512 26.31 -28.08 -14.49
C GLN A 512 26.70 -27.59 -13.08
N PHE A 513 25.75 -26.92 -12.38
CA PHE A 513 26.03 -26.34 -11.08
C PHE A 513 26.00 -27.39 -9.97
N THR A 514 27.08 -27.41 -9.17
CA THR A 514 27.17 -28.19 -7.95
C THR A 514 27.38 -27.24 -6.78
N PRO A 515 26.52 -27.25 -5.74
CA PRO A 515 26.71 -26.42 -4.56
C PRO A 515 28.08 -26.61 -3.93
N SER A 516 28.75 -25.52 -3.56
CA SER A 516 30.13 -25.53 -3.02
C SER A 516 30.27 -24.50 -1.89
N PHE A 517 29.45 -24.63 -0.85
CA PHE A 517 29.43 -23.63 0.23
C PHE A 517 30.26 -24.01 1.47
N GLY A 518 30.71 -25.24 1.57
CA GLY A 518 31.53 -25.74 2.71
C GLY A 518 30.71 -26.03 3.97
N TYR A 519 29.41 -26.35 3.82
CA TYR A 519 28.49 -26.68 4.93
C TYR A 519 27.77 -28.00 4.68
N PRO A 520 27.34 -28.71 5.76
CA PRO A 520 26.61 -29.95 5.60
C PRO A 520 25.39 -29.83 4.69
N GLY A 521 25.31 -30.70 3.69
CA GLY A 521 24.25 -30.69 2.69
C GLY A 521 24.40 -29.63 1.58
N MET A 522 25.43 -28.77 1.63
CA MET A 522 25.66 -27.68 0.68
C MET A 522 26.96 -27.82 -0.10
N GLY A 523 27.54 -29.03 -0.12
CA GLY A 523 28.79 -29.36 -0.83
C GLY A 523 30.06 -28.85 -0.15
N PRO A 524 31.25 -29.26 -0.68
CA PRO A 524 32.55 -28.84 -0.16
C PRO A 524 32.78 -27.34 -0.36
N ALA A 525 33.70 -26.76 0.41
CA ALA A 525 34.11 -25.38 0.20
C ALA A 525 34.96 -25.22 -1.06
N ASN A 526 34.74 -24.13 -1.80
CA ASN A 526 35.69 -23.61 -2.78
C ASN A 526 36.42 -22.37 -2.21
N ALA A 527 37.41 -21.86 -2.96
CA ALA A 527 38.23 -20.73 -2.51
C ALA A 527 37.44 -19.45 -2.21
N ASN A 528 36.26 -19.31 -2.79
CA ASN A 528 35.38 -18.14 -2.66
C ASN A 528 34.11 -18.45 -1.82
N SER A 529 34.05 -19.62 -1.16
CA SER A 529 32.96 -19.94 -0.25
C SER A 529 33.04 -19.05 0.99
N TRP A 530 31.91 -18.44 1.30
CA TRP A 530 31.76 -17.51 2.42
C TRP A 530 30.36 -17.63 3.02
N SER A 531 30.27 -17.44 4.31
CA SER A 531 28.97 -17.35 4.98
C SER A 531 28.92 -16.23 5.98
N TRP A 532 27.74 -15.77 6.21
CA TRP A 532 27.39 -14.78 7.23
C TRP A 532 26.13 -15.21 7.95
N PHE A 533 26.19 -15.21 9.28
CA PHE A 533 25.06 -15.47 10.17
C PHE A 533 24.71 -14.16 10.87
N GLY A 534 23.47 -13.73 10.83
CA GLY A 534 23.04 -12.46 11.39
C GLY A 534 21.85 -12.60 12.31
N ARG A 535 21.86 -11.80 13.36
CA ARG A 535 20.71 -11.60 14.26
C ARG A 535 20.61 -10.12 14.57
N ASP A 536 19.47 -9.53 14.20
CA ASP A 536 19.20 -8.12 14.42
C ASP A 536 17.96 -7.98 15.29
N THR A 537 18.04 -7.07 16.26
CA THR A 537 16.91 -6.66 17.08
C THR A 537 16.84 -5.15 17.04
N TYR A 538 15.67 -4.62 16.71
CA TYR A 538 15.39 -3.17 16.70
C TYR A 538 14.18 -2.90 17.57
N ASP A 539 14.26 -1.87 18.39
CA ASP A 539 13.15 -1.35 19.20
C ASP A 539 12.98 0.15 18.91
N GLN A 540 11.74 0.59 18.76
CA GLN A 540 11.42 2.01 18.71
C GLN A 540 10.20 2.30 19.60
N VAL A 541 10.29 3.39 20.36
CA VAL A 541 9.17 4.00 21.07
C VAL A 541 9.01 5.41 20.55
N GLY A 542 7.78 5.79 20.20
CA GLY A 542 7.47 7.14 19.74
C GLY A 542 6.32 7.75 20.54
N VAL A 543 6.47 9.01 20.92
CA VAL A 543 5.39 9.81 21.52
C VAL A 543 5.07 10.95 20.58
N TYR A 544 3.80 11.08 20.18
CA TYR A 544 3.42 12.07 19.19
C TYR A 544 2.15 12.83 19.58
N PHE A 545 2.10 14.06 19.10
CA PHE A 545 0.95 14.94 19.22
C PHE A 545 0.71 15.67 17.90
N GLN A 546 -0.56 15.87 17.55
CA GLN A 546 -0.95 16.69 16.42
C GLN A 546 -2.28 17.39 16.71
N ASP A 547 -2.45 18.62 16.24
CA ASP A 547 -3.73 19.32 16.22
C ASP A 547 -4.04 19.85 14.81
N GLN A 548 -5.23 19.58 14.36
CA GLN A 548 -5.85 20.16 13.16
C GLN A 548 -6.80 21.27 13.64
N ILE A 549 -6.38 22.51 13.43
CA ILE A 549 -7.02 23.72 13.89
C ILE A 549 -7.82 24.33 12.74
N LYS A 550 -9.13 24.27 12.79
CA LYS A 550 -9.99 24.77 11.73
C LYS A 550 -10.76 26.03 12.16
N TYR A 551 -10.53 27.12 11.44
CA TYR A 551 -11.27 28.35 11.57
C TYR A 551 -11.92 28.72 10.23
N LYS A 552 -13.23 28.59 10.13
CA LYS A 552 -13.99 28.75 8.89
C LYS A 552 -13.41 27.84 7.78
N ARG A 553 -12.73 28.41 6.78
CA ARG A 553 -12.15 27.76 5.61
C ARG A 553 -10.66 27.47 5.73
N LEU A 554 -10.01 27.99 6.75
CA LEU A 554 -8.59 27.77 7.03
C LEU A 554 -8.44 26.56 7.94
N THR A 555 -7.64 25.59 7.52
CA THR A 555 -7.19 24.47 8.35
C THR A 555 -5.69 24.56 8.52
N VAL A 556 -5.21 24.62 9.76
CA VAL A 556 -3.79 24.58 10.11
C VAL A 556 -3.52 23.26 10.81
N THR A 557 -2.50 22.55 10.38
CA THR A 557 -2.06 21.27 10.99
C THR A 557 -0.69 21.48 11.59
N LEU A 558 -0.56 21.24 12.90
CA LEU A 558 0.70 21.29 13.65
C LEU A 558 0.91 19.93 14.32
N GLY A 559 2.13 19.41 14.28
CA GLY A 559 2.45 18.16 14.93
C GLY A 559 3.91 18.05 15.29
N GLY A 560 4.19 17.29 16.36
CA GLY A 560 5.52 16.97 16.83
C GLY A 560 5.58 15.55 17.37
N ARG A 561 6.78 14.96 17.29
CA ARG A 561 7.05 13.60 17.73
C ARG A 561 8.48 13.46 18.20
N GLU A 562 8.67 12.76 19.31
CA GLU A 562 9.96 12.28 19.78
C GLU A 562 10.03 10.77 19.68
N ASP A 563 11.12 10.27 19.12
CA ASP A 563 11.40 8.84 18.94
C ASP A 563 12.68 8.44 19.66
N TRP A 564 12.62 7.33 20.37
CA TRP A 564 13.77 6.62 20.92
C TRP A 564 13.92 5.31 20.20
N TYR A 565 15.08 5.08 19.61
CA TYR A 565 15.43 3.90 18.83
C TYR A 565 16.62 3.19 19.43
N SER A 566 16.57 1.87 19.54
CA SER A 566 17.69 1.03 19.91
C SER A 566 17.83 -0.14 18.95
N GLN A 567 19.07 -0.54 18.72
CA GLN A 567 19.42 -1.67 17.86
C GLN A 567 20.51 -2.49 18.51
N TYR A 568 20.42 -3.80 18.39
CA TYR A 568 21.48 -4.71 18.67
C TYR A 568 21.64 -5.66 17.49
N SER A 569 22.81 -5.60 16.82
CA SER A 569 23.20 -6.50 15.75
C SER A 569 24.31 -7.43 16.21
N TRP A 570 24.14 -8.70 15.97
CA TRP A 570 25.17 -9.72 16.10
C TRP A 570 25.36 -10.38 14.75
N SER A 571 26.61 -10.53 14.32
CA SER A 571 26.93 -11.28 13.12
C SER A 571 28.20 -12.07 13.26
N GLN A 572 28.29 -13.16 12.52
CA GLN A 572 29.48 -14.00 12.37
C GLN A 572 29.71 -14.25 10.89
N SER A 573 30.89 -13.87 10.41
CA SER A 573 31.35 -14.12 9.04
C SER A 573 32.37 -15.23 9.08
N ASN A 574 32.26 -16.19 8.16
CA ASN A 574 33.18 -17.35 8.08
C ASN A 574 33.65 -17.55 6.65
N THR A 575 34.92 -17.90 6.51
CA THR A 575 35.53 -18.31 5.24
C THR A 575 35.95 -19.77 5.35
N PRO A 576 35.09 -20.73 4.95
CA PRO A 576 35.34 -22.16 5.17
C PRO A 576 36.65 -22.67 4.55
N ALA A 577 37.11 -22.08 3.45
CA ALA A 577 38.34 -22.44 2.78
C ALA A 577 39.61 -22.15 3.61
N THR A 578 39.59 -21.11 4.45
CA THR A 578 40.71 -20.70 5.31
C THR A 578 40.49 -21.03 6.77
N GLY A 579 39.26 -21.38 7.17
CA GLY A 579 38.86 -21.57 8.56
C GLY A 579 38.74 -20.26 9.34
N GLU A 580 38.84 -19.10 8.71
CA GLU A 580 38.71 -17.80 9.37
C GLU A 580 37.26 -17.55 9.79
N SER A 581 37.09 -17.03 11.01
CA SER A 581 35.81 -16.64 11.56
C SER A 581 35.93 -15.31 12.31
N THR A 582 35.04 -14.37 12.00
CA THR A 582 34.98 -13.06 12.64
C THR A 582 33.60 -12.82 13.20
N THR A 583 33.53 -12.49 14.48
CA THR A 583 32.26 -12.14 15.15
C THR A 583 32.19 -10.64 15.43
N THR A 584 31.11 -10.02 15.02
CA THR A 584 30.83 -8.59 15.28
C THR A 584 29.61 -8.42 16.15
N ARG A 585 29.65 -7.48 17.09
CA ARG A 585 28.52 -7.05 17.92
C ARG A 585 28.43 -5.54 17.85
N SER A 586 27.28 -5.02 17.47
CA SER A 586 27.07 -3.60 17.23
C SER A 586 25.81 -3.12 17.97
N PRO A 587 25.90 -2.74 19.26
CA PRO A 587 24.85 -2.04 19.94
C PRO A 587 24.79 -0.59 19.44
N PHE A 588 23.59 -0.07 19.24
CA PHE A 588 23.37 1.30 18.79
C PHE A 588 22.08 1.84 19.39
N SER A 589 22.08 3.11 19.81
CA SER A 589 20.87 3.81 20.24
C SER A 589 20.91 5.27 19.79
N THR A 590 19.76 5.82 19.50
CA THR A 590 19.62 7.21 19.06
C THR A 590 18.22 7.72 19.39
N GLN A 591 18.07 9.04 19.33
CA GLN A 591 16.78 9.71 19.47
C GLN A 591 16.62 10.78 18.39
N ALA A 592 15.37 11.09 18.04
CA ALA A 592 15.09 12.08 17.02
C ALA A 592 13.76 12.78 17.27
N PHE A 593 13.82 14.11 17.27
CA PHE A 593 12.61 14.95 17.23
C PHE A 593 12.27 15.29 15.78
N THR A 594 11.01 15.08 15.41
CA THR A 594 10.45 15.46 14.12
C THR A 594 9.21 16.31 14.31
N TRP A 595 8.93 17.20 13.35
CA TRP A 595 7.79 18.09 13.41
C TRP A 595 7.27 18.43 12.03
N ARG A 596 6.01 18.84 11.98
CA ARG A 596 5.36 19.35 10.78
C ARG A 596 4.47 20.54 11.09
N ALA A 597 4.37 21.44 10.11
CA ALA A 597 3.42 22.54 10.12
C ALA A 597 2.90 22.73 8.70
N GLY A 598 1.60 22.94 8.57
CA GLY A 598 1.01 23.18 7.26
C GLY A 598 -0.32 23.90 7.38
N ALA A 599 -0.74 24.53 6.30
CA ALA A 599 -2.00 25.26 6.22
C ALA A 599 -2.66 25.02 4.86
N THR A 600 -3.98 24.88 4.91
CA THR A 600 -4.83 24.75 3.72
C THR A 600 -5.99 25.74 3.83
N TYR A 601 -6.28 26.48 2.76
CA TYR A 601 -7.43 27.37 2.72
C TYR A 601 -8.40 26.96 1.60
N GLU A 602 -9.61 26.53 1.96
CA GLU A 602 -10.61 26.04 1.02
C GLU A 602 -11.56 27.17 0.59
N PHE A 603 -11.52 27.55 -0.69
CA PHE A 603 -12.46 28.49 -1.28
C PHE A 603 -13.81 27.84 -1.60
N ASP A 604 -14.88 28.62 -1.63
CA ASP A 604 -16.26 28.14 -1.91
C ASP A 604 -16.37 27.42 -3.26
N PHE A 605 -15.59 27.80 -4.25
CA PHE A 605 -15.61 27.17 -5.57
C PHE A 605 -14.79 25.88 -5.64
N GLY A 606 -14.30 25.37 -4.49
CA GLY A 606 -13.64 24.08 -4.39
C GLY A 606 -12.13 24.08 -4.63
N LEU A 607 -11.47 25.24 -4.70
CA LEU A 607 -10.01 25.34 -4.76
C LEU A 607 -9.42 25.43 -3.35
N ALA A 608 -8.36 24.69 -3.09
CA ALA A 608 -7.65 24.66 -1.82
C ALA A 608 -6.13 24.75 -2.02
N PRO A 609 -5.54 25.97 -2.04
CA PRO A 609 -4.10 26.14 -1.91
C PRO A 609 -3.62 25.68 -0.55
N TYR A 610 -2.41 25.11 -0.52
CA TYR A 610 -1.76 24.69 0.72
C TYR A 610 -0.26 24.93 0.67
N PHE A 611 0.31 25.02 1.86
CA PHE A 611 1.74 25.02 2.09
C PHE A 611 2.05 24.15 3.29
N SER A 612 3.18 23.42 3.25
CA SER A 612 3.65 22.61 4.38
C SER A 612 5.16 22.56 4.48
N TYR A 613 5.61 22.37 5.72
CA TYR A 613 6.95 21.96 6.08
C TYR A 613 6.86 20.69 6.91
N ALA A 614 7.69 19.70 6.59
CA ALA A 614 7.71 18.42 7.32
C ALA A 614 9.14 17.87 7.40
N THR A 615 9.42 17.14 8.48
CA THR A 615 10.72 16.50 8.72
C THR A 615 10.58 15.00 8.86
N SER A 616 11.64 14.27 8.53
CA SER A 616 11.80 12.83 8.76
C SER A 616 13.18 12.49 9.27
N PHE A 617 13.31 11.28 9.82
CA PHE A 617 14.60 10.73 10.21
C PHE A 617 14.69 9.25 9.84
N GLN A 618 15.94 8.80 9.68
CA GLN A 618 16.28 7.39 9.57
C GLN A 618 17.51 7.13 10.45
N PRO A 619 17.48 6.11 11.34
CA PRO A 619 18.65 5.72 12.12
C PRO A 619 19.84 5.41 11.21
N GLN A 620 21.05 5.75 11.65
CA GLN A 620 22.27 5.50 10.92
C GLN A 620 23.29 4.85 11.87
N THR A 621 23.55 3.57 11.64
CA THR A 621 24.49 2.79 12.46
C THR A 621 25.95 3.04 12.08
N GLY A 622 26.87 2.72 13.01
CA GLY A 622 28.32 2.84 12.85
C GLY A 622 28.91 4.05 13.58
N THR A 623 30.22 4.20 13.43
CA THR A 623 31.02 5.27 14.07
C THR A 623 31.95 5.91 13.06
N ASP A 624 32.34 7.17 13.34
CA ASP A 624 33.42 7.86 12.63
C ASP A 624 34.81 7.32 13.02
N SER A 625 35.87 7.89 12.46
CA SER A 625 37.29 7.55 12.75
C SER A 625 37.70 7.83 14.21
N HIS A 626 36.93 8.60 14.95
CA HIS A 626 37.14 8.92 16.37
C HIS A 626 36.29 8.05 17.30
N GLY A 627 35.50 7.10 16.75
CA GLY A 627 34.59 6.26 17.55
C GLY A 627 33.26 6.90 17.94
N ASN A 628 32.93 8.11 17.44
CA ASN A 628 31.66 8.75 17.71
C ASN A 628 30.54 8.10 16.89
N ALA A 629 29.42 7.73 17.53
CA ALA A 629 28.25 7.19 16.87
C ALA A 629 27.64 8.19 15.87
N PHE A 630 27.20 7.71 14.73
CA PHE A 630 26.52 8.55 13.74
C PHE A 630 25.15 9.02 14.24
N LYS A 631 24.82 10.26 13.89
CA LYS A 631 23.48 10.85 14.11
C LYS A 631 22.50 10.28 13.07
N PRO A 632 21.19 10.29 13.35
CA PRO A 632 20.21 9.95 12.31
C PRO A 632 20.37 10.81 11.05
N THR A 633 20.16 10.21 9.90
CA THR A 633 19.94 10.94 8.66
C THR A 633 18.63 11.72 8.79
N LYS A 634 18.59 12.99 8.39
CA LYS A 634 17.42 13.86 8.50
C LYS A 634 16.93 14.27 7.13
N GLY A 635 15.61 14.16 6.91
CA GLY A 635 14.91 14.73 5.76
C GLY A 635 14.13 15.97 6.17
N ALA A 636 14.13 17.00 5.31
CA ALA A 636 13.31 18.19 5.48
C ALA A 636 12.71 18.58 4.12
N GLN A 637 11.41 18.90 4.11
CA GLN A 637 10.68 19.26 2.90
C GLN A 637 9.91 20.55 3.08
N TYR A 638 9.96 21.38 2.04
CA TYR A 638 9.00 22.44 1.76
C TYR A 638 8.11 21.99 0.60
N GLU A 639 6.80 22.11 0.76
CA GLU A 639 5.84 21.79 -0.28
C GLU A 639 4.78 22.88 -0.38
N ALA A 640 4.48 23.30 -1.60
CA ALA A 640 3.37 24.18 -1.90
C ALA A 640 2.51 23.53 -3.00
N GLY A 641 1.20 23.62 -2.89
CA GLY A 641 0.32 23.00 -3.87
C GLY A 641 -1.08 23.55 -3.88
N LEU A 642 -1.83 23.03 -4.85
CA LEU A 642 -3.24 23.34 -5.08
C LEU A 642 -4.02 22.04 -5.17
N LYS A 643 -5.16 21.97 -4.50
CA LYS A 643 -6.17 20.93 -4.67
C LYS A 643 -7.44 21.59 -5.21
N TYR A 644 -8.08 20.95 -6.16
CA TYR A 644 -9.31 21.47 -6.74
C TYR A 644 -10.36 20.37 -6.88
N LYS A 645 -11.50 20.60 -6.24
CA LYS A 645 -12.66 19.73 -6.28
C LYS A 645 -13.84 20.51 -6.88
N PRO A 646 -14.16 20.32 -8.18
CA PRO A 646 -15.26 21.01 -8.84
C PRO A 646 -16.62 20.60 -8.26
N HIS A 647 -17.61 21.52 -8.29
CA HIS A 647 -18.97 21.23 -7.82
C HIS A 647 -19.82 20.43 -8.81
N GLY A 648 -19.48 20.45 -10.11
CA GLY A 648 -20.35 19.90 -11.16
C GLY A 648 -20.23 18.39 -11.37
N PHE A 649 -19.09 17.79 -10.95
CA PHE A 649 -18.80 16.36 -11.08
C PHE A 649 -17.77 15.94 -10.03
N ASP A 650 -17.71 14.63 -9.76
CA ASP A 650 -16.81 14.09 -8.75
C ASP A 650 -15.40 13.97 -9.31
N ALA A 651 -14.52 14.88 -8.91
CA ALA A 651 -13.12 14.91 -9.31
C ALA A 651 -12.24 15.52 -8.22
N LEU A 652 -10.96 15.15 -8.26
CA LEU A 652 -9.90 15.75 -7.48
C LEU A 652 -8.70 16.02 -8.41
N PHE A 653 -8.38 17.29 -8.58
CA PHE A 653 -7.16 17.74 -9.26
C PHE A 653 -6.16 18.19 -8.21
N THR A 654 -4.91 17.76 -8.35
CA THR A 654 -3.82 18.19 -7.46
C THR A 654 -2.63 18.65 -8.28
N ALA A 655 -1.98 19.73 -7.83
CA ALA A 655 -0.69 20.17 -8.34
C ALA A 655 0.17 20.56 -7.16
N SER A 656 1.41 20.09 -7.12
CA SER A 656 2.35 20.39 -6.04
C SER A 656 3.75 20.62 -6.58
N ALA A 657 4.50 21.47 -5.88
CA ALA A 657 5.92 21.65 -6.06
C ALA A 657 6.61 21.39 -4.72
N PHE A 658 7.71 20.68 -4.74
CA PHE A 658 8.43 20.26 -3.54
C PHE A 658 9.94 20.49 -3.65
N HIS A 659 10.56 20.65 -2.47
CA HIS A 659 12.00 20.66 -2.28
C HIS A 659 12.32 19.85 -1.04
N ILE A 660 13.10 18.78 -1.20
CA ILE A 660 13.53 17.86 -0.13
C ILE A 660 15.04 17.92 -0.01
N ASP A 661 15.54 18.10 1.20
CA ASP A 661 16.94 17.94 1.56
C ASP A 661 17.09 16.77 2.54
N GLN A 662 17.88 15.76 2.17
CA GLN A 662 18.36 14.75 3.11
C GLN A 662 19.79 15.08 3.51
N THR A 663 20.03 15.26 4.79
CA THR A 663 21.31 15.62 5.40
C THR A 663 21.84 14.53 6.31
N ASN A 664 23.07 14.66 6.81
CA ASN A 664 23.78 13.62 7.58
C ASN A 664 23.94 12.30 6.80
N VAL A 665 24.00 12.37 5.48
CA VAL A 665 24.27 11.21 4.65
C VAL A 665 25.72 10.81 4.79
N LEU A 666 25.99 9.51 4.97
CA LEU A 666 27.36 9.01 5.08
C LEU A 666 28.10 9.18 3.76
N THR A 667 29.30 9.69 3.87
CA THR A 667 30.27 9.78 2.77
C THR A 667 31.64 9.35 3.27
N GLN A 668 32.53 8.97 2.37
CA GLN A 668 33.88 8.57 2.71
C GLN A 668 34.61 9.71 3.46
N ASP A 669 35.31 9.37 4.53
CA ASP A 669 36.15 10.31 5.26
C ASP A 669 37.33 10.76 4.35
N PRO A 670 37.51 12.07 4.07
CA PRO A 670 38.61 12.57 3.22
C PRO A 670 40.00 12.26 3.78
N ASP A 671 40.12 12.20 5.12
CA ASP A 671 41.38 12.01 5.82
C ASP A 671 41.68 10.51 6.05
N ASN A 672 40.63 9.64 6.07
CA ASN A 672 40.81 8.21 6.26
C ASN A 672 39.75 7.42 5.49
N ALA A 673 40.12 6.91 4.32
CA ALA A 673 39.24 6.22 3.40
C ALA A 673 38.55 4.94 3.96
N ASN A 674 39.02 4.42 5.11
CA ASN A 674 38.43 3.27 5.78
C ASN A 674 37.23 3.64 6.65
N PHE A 675 36.99 4.93 6.87
CA PHE A 675 35.91 5.46 7.68
C PHE A 675 34.94 6.31 6.85
N SER A 676 33.83 6.65 7.47
CA SER A 676 32.81 7.55 6.92
C SER A 676 32.61 8.77 7.81
N VAL A 677 32.16 9.86 7.20
CA VAL A 677 31.73 11.09 7.86
C VAL A 677 30.31 11.46 7.43
N GLN A 678 29.57 12.17 8.28
CA GLN A 678 28.20 12.60 8.00
C GLN A 678 28.14 13.97 7.32
N SER A 679 28.86 14.16 6.25
CA SER A 679 28.91 15.43 5.52
C SER A 679 28.06 15.43 4.24
N GLY A 680 27.47 14.29 3.87
CA GLY A 680 26.72 14.14 2.64
C GLY A 680 25.33 14.77 2.67
N LYS A 681 24.86 15.11 1.46
CA LYS A 681 23.53 15.66 1.24
C LYS A 681 22.96 15.17 -0.09
N VAL A 682 21.69 14.75 -0.07
CA VAL A 682 20.90 14.48 -1.27
C VAL A 682 19.78 15.52 -1.33
N THR A 683 19.61 16.16 -2.48
CA THR A 683 18.54 17.15 -2.72
C THR A 683 17.64 16.64 -3.84
N SER A 684 16.34 16.63 -3.61
CA SER A 684 15.32 16.34 -4.62
C SER A 684 14.35 17.53 -4.75
N LYS A 685 14.03 17.89 -5.99
CA LYS A 685 13.09 18.97 -6.34
C LYS A 685 12.19 18.49 -7.47
N GLY A 686 10.93 18.83 -7.38
CA GLY A 686 10.03 18.39 -8.43
C GLY A 686 8.67 19.04 -8.42
N VAL A 687 7.88 18.63 -9.41
CA VAL A 687 6.49 19.02 -9.59
C VAL A 687 5.67 17.77 -9.88
N GLU A 688 4.53 17.68 -9.23
CA GLU A 688 3.56 16.61 -9.43
C GLU A 688 2.21 17.20 -9.80
N VAL A 689 1.55 16.62 -10.79
CA VAL A 689 0.19 16.99 -11.19
C VAL A 689 -0.63 15.71 -11.33
N SER A 690 -1.83 15.72 -10.81
CA SER A 690 -2.75 14.60 -11.00
C SER A 690 -4.19 15.04 -11.18
N ALA A 691 -4.96 14.21 -11.87
CA ALA A 691 -6.39 14.31 -12.03
C ALA A 691 -6.99 12.92 -11.80
N GLN A 692 -7.89 12.84 -10.82
CA GLN A 692 -8.75 11.67 -10.60
C GLN A 692 -10.18 12.14 -10.75
N ALA A 693 -10.94 11.56 -11.66
CA ALA A 693 -12.27 12.07 -11.99
C ALA A 693 -13.26 10.95 -12.35
N ASN A 694 -14.46 11.07 -11.80
CA ASN A 694 -15.67 10.42 -12.27
C ASN A 694 -16.47 11.46 -13.07
N ILE A 695 -16.04 11.74 -14.34
CA ILE A 695 -16.53 12.86 -15.16
C ILE A 695 -18.02 12.73 -15.42
N THR A 696 -18.47 11.52 -15.72
CA THR A 696 -19.86 11.12 -15.82
C THR A 696 -20.06 9.78 -15.14
N LYS A 697 -21.30 9.31 -15.02
CA LYS A 697 -21.55 7.94 -14.56
C LYS A 697 -20.93 6.86 -15.48
N ASN A 698 -20.54 7.25 -16.70
CA ASN A 698 -20.00 6.34 -17.70
C ASN A 698 -18.51 6.56 -17.98
N LEU A 699 -17.90 7.68 -17.56
CA LEU A 699 -16.53 8.04 -17.89
C LEU A 699 -15.74 8.33 -16.63
N ARG A 700 -14.70 7.56 -16.39
CA ARG A 700 -13.73 7.73 -15.31
C ARG A 700 -12.34 7.95 -15.89
N LEU A 701 -11.54 8.76 -15.21
CA LEU A 701 -10.23 9.18 -15.67
C LEU A 701 -9.24 9.21 -14.50
N ILE A 702 -8.01 8.77 -14.77
CA ILE A 702 -6.82 9.05 -13.94
C ILE A 702 -5.75 9.58 -14.89
N ALA A 703 -5.16 10.71 -14.54
CA ALA A 703 -4.00 11.24 -15.25
C ALA A 703 -2.96 11.73 -14.24
N SER A 704 -1.68 11.52 -14.54
CA SER A 704 -0.59 12.02 -13.71
C SER A 704 0.59 12.50 -14.54
N TYR A 705 1.30 13.50 -14.00
CA TYR A 705 2.60 13.94 -14.48
C TYR A 705 3.51 14.18 -13.28
N THR A 706 4.76 13.72 -13.40
CA THR A 706 5.82 13.94 -12.41
C THR A 706 7.07 14.42 -13.11
N TYR A 707 7.64 15.48 -12.58
CA TYR A 707 9.01 15.89 -12.84
C TYR A 707 9.80 15.79 -11.53
N ASP A 708 10.94 15.08 -11.53
CA ASP A 708 11.78 14.88 -10.35
C ASP A 708 13.26 15.05 -10.71
N ASP A 709 13.97 15.93 -9.99
CA ASP A 709 15.40 16.17 -10.09
C ASP A 709 16.08 15.90 -8.75
N ALA A 710 16.51 14.66 -8.56
CA ALA A 710 17.21 14.22 -7.35
C ALA A 710 18.71 14.06 -7.62
N ARG A 711 19.56 14.64 -6.74
CA ARG A 711 21.02 14.67 -6.88
C ARG A 711 21.76 14.50 -5.57
N TYR A 712 22.93 13.93 -5.65
CA TYR A 712 23.94 13.94 -4.60
C TYR A 712 24.56 15.35 -4.54
N SER A 713 23.93 16.27 -3.83
CA SER A 713 24.33 17.69 -3.81
C SER A 713 25.62 17.93 -3.03
N LYS A 714 25.95 17.05 -2.06
CA LYS A 714 27.25 17.05 -1.35
C LYS A 714 27.69 15.61 -1.10
N SER A 715 28.91 15.27 -1.46
CA SER A 715 29.52 13.95 -1.21
C SER A 715 31.03 14.00 -1.45
N THR A 716 31.78 13.30 -0.62
CA THR A 716 33.21 13.02 -0.82
C THR A 716 33.45 11.67 -1.49
N ASN A 717 32.39 10.86 -1.67
CA ASN A 717 32.49 9.57 -2.34
C ASN A 717 32.91 9.72 -3.81
N THR A 718 33.64 8.72 -4.30
CA THR A 718 33.92 8.52 -5.72
C THR A 718 33.20 7.29 -6.22
N VAL A 719 32.88 7.27 -7.50
CA VAL A 719 32.19 6.17 -8.18
C VAL A 719 32.95 5.78 -9.44
N VAL A 720 32.87 4.51 -9.78
CA VAL A 720 33.52 3.96 -10.99
C VAL A 720 32.53 4.02 -12.15
N PRO A 721 32.81 4.79 -13.22
CA PRO A 721 32.00 4.77 -14.42
C PRO A 721 32.26 3.51 -15.24
N TYR A 722 31.25 3.09 -16.00
CA TYR A 722 31.33 2.01 -16.96
C TYR A 722 30.96 2.53 -18.34
N TYR A 723 31.76 2.19 -19.34
CA TYR A 723 31.59 2.61 -20.73
C TYR A 723 31.45 1.39 -21.63
N TYR A 724 30.52 1.44 -22.57
CA TYR A 724 30.42 0.43 -23.61
C TYR A 724 31.59 0.55 -24.59
N ASP A 725 32.29 -0.52 -24.79
CA ASP A 725 33.39 -0.60 -25.73
C ASP A 725 33.06 -1.55 -26.91
N PRO A 726 32.73 -1.01 -28.10
CA PRO A 726 32.45 -1.82 -29.28
C PRO A 726 33.70 -2.30 -30.00
N THR A 727 34.91 -1.82 -29.65
CA THR A 727 36.13 -1.94 -30.48
C THR A 727 37.27 -2.74 -29.87
N SER A 728 37.09 -3.33 -28.70
CA SER A 728 38.17 -4.10 -28.03
C SER A 728 38.65 -5.25 -28.89
N ASN A 729 39.97 -5.37 -29.01
CA ASN A 729 40.71 -6.20 -29.97
C ASN A 729 40.49 -7.71 -29.88
N SER A 730 39.84 -8.23 -28.86
CA SER A 730 39.59 -9.66 -28.70
C SER A 730 38.14 -10.06 -28.92
N ALA A 731 37.18 -9.17 -28.70
CA ALA A 731 35.76 -9.53 -28.88
C ALA A 731 34.76 -8.38 -29.02
N GLY A 732 35.09 -7.12 -28.76
CA GLY A 732 34.11 -6.01 -28.74
C GLY A 732 32.86 -6.38 -27.91
N TYR A 733 31.98 -5.51 -27.63
CA TYR A 733 30.73 -5.83 -26.92
C TYR A 733 30.87 -6.11 -25.42
N HIS A 734 31.72 -5.38 -24.70
CA HIS A 734 31.79 -5.45 -23.25
C HIS A 734 31.72 -4.05 -22.59
N MET A 735 31.54 -4.03 -21.25
CA MET A 735 31.56 -2.81 -20.46
C MET A 735 32.95 -2.64 -19.82
N ARG A 736 33.62 -1.56 -20.15
CA ARG A 736 34.93 -1.22 -19.57
C ARG A 736 34.77 -0.27 -18.39
N GLN A 737 35.54 -0.50 -17.32
CA GLN A 737 35.69 0.43 -16.21
C GLN A 737 36.49 1.65 -16.62
N GLY A 738 36.04 2.83 -16.22
CA GLY A 738 36.80 4.07 -16.32
C GLY A 738 37.43 4.49 -14.99
N GLU A 739 38.12 5.61 -15.00
CA GLU A 739 38.67 6.21 -13.80
C GLU A 739 37.55 6.66 -12.82
N LYS A 740 37.83 6.59 -11.51
CA LYS A 740 36.92 7.04 -10.48
C LYS A 740 36.55 8.52 -10.66
N THR A 741 35.29 8.84 -10.56
CA THR A 741 34.77 10.21 -10.67
C THR A 741 34.02 10.60 -9.36
N PRO A 742 33.98 11.90 -9.00
CA PRO A 742 33.20 12.33 -7.84
C PRO A 742 31.71 11.96 -7.96
N LEU A 743 31.11 11.52 -6.86
CA LEU A 743 29.67 11.30 -6.77
C LEU A 743 28.91 12.62 -6.69
N GLN A 744 29.51 13.66 -6.12
CA GLN A 744 28.88 14.98 -5.98
C GLN A 744 28.42 15.55 -7.32
N GLY A 745 27.18 16.05 -7.34
CA GLY A 745 26.54 16.61 -8.54
C GLY A 745 25.84 15.57 -9.44
N LYS A 746 26.09 14.26 -9.23
CA LYS A 746 25.45 13.20 -9.99
C LYS A 746 23.96 13.09 -9.65
N TYR A 747 23.16 12.68 -10.62
CA TYR A 747 21.75 12.33 -10.41
C TYR A 747 21.64 11.00 -9.67
N VAL A 748 20.57 10.88 -8.85
CA VAL A 748 20.16 9.57 -8.33
C VAL A 748 19.79 8.67 -9.51
N ASN A 749 20.41 7.49 -9.58
CA ASN A 749 20.19 6.54 -10.66
C ASN A 749 18.86 5.80 -10.49
N ALA A 750 18.41 5.17 -11.56
CA ALA A 750 17.13 4.43 -11.63
C ALA A 750 15.90 5.28 -11.28
N LEU A 751 15.98 6.61 -11.37
CA LEU A 751 14.90 7.54 -11.15
C LEU A 751 14.59 8.26 -12.47
N PRO A 752 13.42 8.02 -13.09
CA PRO A 752 12.99 8.77 -14.28
C PRO A 752 12.67 10.23 -13.92
N ARG A 753 13.23 11.18 -14.65
CA ARG A 753 12.98 12.61 -14.40
C ARG A 753 11.61 13.07 -14.83
N ASN A 754 11.01 12.41 -15.82
CA ASN A 754 9.67 12.72 -16.32
C ASN A 754 8.88 11.43 -16.42
N MET A 755 7.71 11.41 -15.81
CA MET A 755 6.75 10.32 -15.92
C MET A 755 5.37 10.91 -16.20
N THR A 756 4.64 10.29 -17.12
CA THR A 756 3.26 10.68 -17.44
C THR A 756 2.42 9.44 -17.59
N SER A 757 1.23 9.47 -17.04
CA SER A 757 0.28 8.37 -17.19
C SER A 757 -1.14 8.89 -17.42
N LEU A 758 -1.91 8.10 -18.17
CA LEU A 758 -3.34 8.31 -18.39
C LEU A 758 -4.03 6.95 -18.37
N PHE A 759 -5.10 6.83 -17.62
CA PHE A 759 -5.99 5.67 -17.64
C PHE A 759 -7.44 6.14 -17.73
N VAL A 760 -8.18 5.57 -18.66
CA VAL A 760 -9.58 5.92 -18.95
C VAL A 760 -10.41 4.64 -18.90
N ASN A 761 -11.55 4.71 -18.23
CA ASN A 761 -12.59 3.69 -18.26
C ASN A 761 -13.89 4.32 -18.81
N TYR A 762 -14.47 3.69 -19.81
CA TYR A 762 -15.69 4.15 -20.46
C TYR A 762 -16.74 3.05 -20.54
N ALA A 763 -17.84 3.21 -19.81
CA ALA A 763 -19.01 2.33 -19.90
C ALA A 763 -19.90 2.78 -21.09
N LEU A 764 -20.11 1.88 -22.04
CA LEU A 764 -20.87 2.22 -23.24
C LEU A 764 -22.35 2.43 -22.90
N PRO A 765 -22.94 3.56 -23.32
CA PRO A 765 -24.36 3.80 -23.18
C PRO A 765 -25.18 3.00 -24.22
N GLY A 766 -26.45 2.76 -23.95
CA GLY A 766 -27.40 2.16 -24.91
C GLY A 766 -27.92 0.81 -24.46
N LYS A 767 -28.88 0.23 -25.22
CA LYS A 767 -29.55 -1.03 -24.86
C LYS A 767 -28.78 -2.27 -25.29
N ILE A 768 -28.08 -2.22 -26.42
CA ILE A 768 -27.41 -3.40 -27.02
C ILE A 768 -26.04 -3.65 -26.35
N LEU A 769 -25.30 -2.58 -26.02
CA LEU A 769 -23.97 -2.65 -25.40
C LEU A 769 -23.99 -2.21 -23.94
N SER A 770 -25.17 -2.12 -23.33
CA SER A 770 -25.27 -1.82 -21.90
C SER A 770 -24.56 -2.91 -21.09
N GLY A 771 -23.66 -2.50 -20.20
CA GLY A 771 -22.83 -3.43 -19.44
C GLY A 771 -21.43 -3.64 -20.00
N LEU A 772 -21.11 -3.16 -21.21
CA LEU A 772 -19.74 -3.16 -21.74
C LEU A 772 -18.99 -1.92 -21.27
N GLU A 773 -17.86 -2.13 -20.61
CA GLU A 773 -16.89 -1.10 -20.25
C GLU A 773 -15.57 -1.35 -20.99
N LEU A 774 -14.97 -0.28 -21.49
CA LEU A 774 -13.68 -0.31 -22.17
C LEU A 774 -12.65 0.47 -21.36
N ASN A 775 -11.46 -0.10 -21.23
CA ASN A 775 -10.32 0.52 -20.55
C ASN A 775 -9.22 0.84 -21.57
N PHE A 776 -8.59 1.98 -21.38
CA PHE A 776 -7.39 2.35 -22.12
C PHE A 776 -6.40 3.04 -21.18
N GLY A 777 -5.14 2.61 -21.22
CA GLY A 777 -4.04 3.17 -20.46
C GLY A 777 -2.84 3.50 -21.32
N VAL A 778 -2.16 4.60 -20.99
CA VAL A 778 -0.85 4.94 -21.57
C VAL A 778 0.08 5.41 -20.46
N ARG A 779 1.33 4.93 -20.51
CA ARG A 779 2.36 5.27 -19.54
C ARG A 779 3.65 5.63 -20.27
N TYR A 780 4.13 6.84 -20.06
CA TYR A 780 5.43 7.31 -20.51
C TYR A 780 6.39 7.37 -19.33
N VAL A 781 7.54 6.75 -19.46
CA VAL A 781 8.66 6.83 -18.52
C VAL A 781 9.86 7.40 -19.25
N GLY A 782 10.34 8.54 -18.78
CA GLY A 782 11.48 9.24 -19.35
C GLY A 782 12.77 8.47 -19.14
N TRP A 783 13.82 8.88 -19.88
CA TRP A 783 15.14 8.29 -19.70
C TRP A 783 15.67 8.54 -18.27
N THR A 784 16.49 7.60 -17.79
CA THR A 784 17.19 7.72 -16.51
C THR A 784 18.64 7.29 -16.62
N TYR A 785 19.47 7.65 -15.64
CA TYR A 785 20.82 7.10 -15.56
C TYR A 785 20.79 5.68 -15.00
N ALA A 786 21.59 4.81 -15.61
CA ALA A 786 21.66 3.41 -15.27
C ALA A 786 22.45 3.13 -13.98
N ASN A 787 23.42 3.97 -13.66
CA ASN A 787 24.28 3.80 -12.49
C ASN A 787 24.57 5.13 -11.78
N THR A 788 25.12 5.05 -10.58
CA THR A 788 25.48 6.22 -9.74
C THR A 788 26.53 7.12 -10.37
N ALA A 789 27.42 6.59 -11.22
CA ALA A 789 28.41 7.37 -11.95
C ALA A 789 27.81 8.20 -13.09
N ASN A 790 26.52 7.97 -13.42
CA ASN A 790 25.82 8.59 -14.54
C ASN A 790 26.51 8.38 -15.89
N SER A 791 27.20 7.26 -16.07
CA SER A 791 28.06 7.02 -17.24
C SER A 791 27.26 6.59 -18.49
N PHE A 792 26.08 6.03 -18.34
CA PHE A 792 25.19 5.72 -19.46
C PHE A 792 23.70 5.81 -19.06
N LYS A 793 22.84 5.87 -20.06
CA LYS A 793 21.40 6.08 -19.87
C LYS A 793 20.58 4.88 -20.29
N ILE A 794 19.47 4.68 -19.59
CA ILE A 794 18.37 3.80 -19.98
C ILE A 794 17.43 4.63 -20.87
N PRO A 795 17.09 4.18 -22.09
CA PRO A 795 16.16 4.88 -22.96
C PRO A 795 14.77 5.05 -22.39
N ALA A 796 14.11 6.15 -22.71
CA ALA A 796 12.70 6.34 -22.42
C ALA A 796 11.81 5.30 -23.14
N PHE A 797 10.65 5.02 -22.57
CA PHE A 797 9.69 4.10 -23.17
C PHE A 797 8.23 4.55 -22.95
N ILE A 798 7.37 4.08 -23.86
CA ILE A 798 5.91 4.26 -23.75
C ILE A 798 5.29 2.86 -23.77
N LEU A 799 4.32 2.64 -22.88
CA LEU A 799 3.53 1.42 -22.78
C LEU A 799 2.06 1.75 -22.95
N PHE A 800 1.33 0.86 -23.62
CA PHE A 800 -0.11 0.94 -23.79
C PHE A 800 -0.77 -0.24 -23.10
N ASP A 801 -1.83 0.03 -22.36
CA ASP A 801 -2.66 -0.96 -21.68
C ASP A 801 -4.10 -0.82 -22.22
N THR A 802 -4.85 -1.91 -22.31
CA THR A 802 -6.25 -1.88 -22.70
C THR A 802 -7.02 -3.03 -22.07
N GLY A 803 -8.33 -2.92 -22.03
CA GLY A 803 -9.18 -3.99 -21.52
C GLY A 803 -10.65 -3.74 -21.78
N MET A 804 -11.44 -4.76 -21.54
CA MET A 804 -12.89 -4.69 -21.56
C MET A 804 -13.48 -5.50 -20.42
N ARG A 805 -14.59 -5.02 -19.88
CA ARG A 805 -15.42 -5.72 -18.90
C ARG A 805 -16.86 -5.74 -19.39
N TYR A 806 -17.55 -6.87 -19.16
CA TYR A 806 -18.93 -7.02 -19.55
C TYR A 806 -19.77 -7.61 -18.41
N ASP A 807 -20.82 -6.90 -18.01
CA ASP A 807 -21.85 -7.37 -17.08
C ASP A 807 -22.93 -8.16 -17.87
N PHE A 808 -22.84 -9.49 -17.78
CA PHE A 808 -23.78 -10.39 -18.50
C PHE A 808 -25.22 -10.27 -17.99
N GLY A 809 -25.43 -9.79 -16.76
CA GLY A 809 -26.77 -9.51 -16.22
C GLY A 809 -27.53 -8.43 -16.98
N LYS A 810 -26.82 -7.59 -17.75
CA LYS A 810 -27.44 -6.61 -18.65
C LYS A 810 -27.96 -7.24 -19.95
N ALA A 811 -27.34 -8.33 -20.41
CA ALA A 811 -27.81 -9.06 -21.58
C ALA A 811 -28.98 -10.00 -21.24
N ALA A 812 -28.89 -10.70 -20.12
CA ALA A 812 -29.89 -11.67 -19.69
C ALA A 812 -30.05 -11.71 -18.17
N SER A 813 -31.23 -11.58 -17.67
CA SER A 813 -31.53 -11.47 -16.22
C SER A 813 -31.11 -12.70 -15.41
N PHE A 814 -31.06 -13.88 -16.01
CA PHE A 814 -30.62 -15.12 -15.38
C PHE A 814 -29.08 -15.16 -15.18
N LEU A 815 -28.31 -14.29 -15.87
CA LEU A 815 -26.86 -14.12 -15.71
C LEU A 815 -26.51 -12.97 -14.74
N LYS A 816 -27.50 -12.47 -14.01
CA LYS A 816 -27.29 -11.39 -13.05
C LYS A 816 -26.18 -11.75 -12.06
N GLY A 817 -25.23 -10.82 -11.90
CA GLY A 817 -24.04 -11.00 -11.05
C GLY A 817 -22.85 -11.66 -11.75
N LEU A 818 -23.02 -12.16 -12.97
CA LEU A 818 -21.91 -12.70 -13.76
C LEU A 818 -21.24 -11.58 -14.56
N GLU A 819 -19.93 -11.41 -14.39
CA GLU A 819 -19.11 -10.43 -15.09
C GLU A 819 -17.88 -11.12 -15.70
N GLY A 820 -17.52 -10.73 -16.91
CA GLY A 820 -16.29 -11.14 -17.57
C GLY A 820 -15.40 -9.94 -17.84
N GLN A 821 -14.10 -10.07 -17.61
CA GLN A 821 -13.14 -9.00 -17.89
C GLN A 821 -11.91 -9.57 -18.56
N VAL A 822 -11.35 -8.83 -19.54
CA VAL A 822 -10.06 -9.12 -20.17
C VAL A 822 -9.22 -7.86 -20.17
N THR A 823 -7.95 -7.98 -19.79
CA THR A 823 -6.97 -6.89 -19.83
C THR A 823 -5.71 -7.30 -20.58
N LEU A 824 -5.12 -6.35 -21.28
CA LEU A 824 -3.85 -6.47 -21.97
C LEU A 824 -2.92 -5.37 -21.49
N SER A 825 -1.82 -5.74 -20.85
CA SER A 825 -0.76 -4.80 -20.47
C SER A 825 0.41 -4.91 -21.45
N ASN A 826 1.11 -3.81 -21.71
CA ASN A 826 2.15 -3.71 -22.72
C ASN A 826 1.65 -4.24 -24.08
N LEU A 827 0.55 -3.66 -24.56
CA LEU A 827 -0.17 -4.10 -25.78
C LEU A 827 0.75 -4.31 -26.99
N THR A 828 1.73 -3.41 -27.17
CA THR A 828 2.70 -3.44 -28.29
C THR A 828 3.83 -4.45 -28.11
N ASN A 829 3.86 -5.18 -26.99
CA ASN A 829 4.95 -6.08 -26.61
C ASN A 829 6.33 -5.42 -26.64
N LYS A 830 6.40 -4.16 -26.17
CA LYS A 830 7.64 -3.38 -26.13
C LYS A 830 8.71 -4.09 -25.31
N TYR A 831 9.91 -4.22 -25.86
CA TYR A 831 11.11 -4.61 -25.10
C TYR A 831 11.69 -3.34 -24.50
N TYR A 832 11.80 -3.27 -23.19
CA TYR A 832 12.29 -2.10 -22.46
C TYR A 832 13.03 -2.50 -21.19
N ILE A 833 13.92 -1.64 -20.76
CA ILE A 833 14.66 -1.77 -19.51
C ILE A 833 14.09 -0.79 -18.50
N THR A 834 13.83 -1.24 -17.30
CA THR A 834 13.21 -0.43 -16.25
C THR A 834 14.24 0.31 -15.40
N SER A 835 15.29 -0.40 -14.97
CA SER A 835 16.43 0.18 -14.26
C SER A 835 17.67 -0.68 -14.49
N CYS A 836 18.82 -0.17 -14.08
CA CYS A 836 20.05 -0.94 -14.01
C CYS A 836 20.74 -0.69 -12.66
N GLY A 837 21.55 -1.66 -12.24
CA GLY A 837 22.60 -1.47 -11.25
C GLY A 837 23.86 -0.92 -11.90
N THR A 838 25.03 -1.52 -11.67
CA THR A 838 26.29 -1.05 -12.27
C THR A 838 26.30 -1.24 -13.80
N THR A 839 26.13 -2.47 -14.27
CA THR A 839 26.14 -2.87 -15.68
C THR A 839 25.11 -3.97 -15.97
N GLN A 840 24.27 -4.27 -15.03
CA GLN A 840 23.19 -5.23 -15.12
C GLN A 840 21.86 -4.51 -15.04
N CYS A 841 20.86 -4.95 -15.81
CA CYS A 841 19.66 -4.25 -16.06
C CYS A 841 18.43 -5.14 -15.86
N TYR A 842 17.36 -4.58 -15.31
CA TYR A 842 16.08 -5.25 -15.17
C TYR A 842 15.26 -5.10 -16.45
N LEU A 843 14.87 -6.24 -16.99
CA LEU A 843 13.99 -6.28 -18.15
C LEU A 843 12.53 -6.07 -17.72
N GLY A 844 11.84 -5.18 -18.41
CA GLY A 844 10.43 -4.95 -18.22
C GLY A 844 9.56 -6.12 -18.70
N GLN A 845 8.35 -6.18 -18.17
CA GLN A 845 7.38 -7.23 -18.48
C GLN A 845 6.92 -7.15 -19.95
N GLY A 846 6.92 -8.28 -20.65
CA GLY A 846 6.34 -8.43 -21.98
C GLY A 846 4.81 -8.25 -21.96
N ARG A 847 4.18 -8.39 -23.14
CA ARG A 847 2.73 -8.31 -23.24
C ARG A 847 2.06 -9.37 -22.36
N ARG A 848 1.22 -8.91 -21.45
CA ARG A 848 0.40 -9.76 -20.59
C ARG A 848 -1.06 -9.70 -21.03
N VAL A 849 -1.68 -10.84 -21.19
CA VAL A 849 -3.11 -11.01 -21.42
C VAL A 849 -3.69 -11.76 -20.23
N TYR A 850 -4.71 -11.20 -19.60
CA TYR A 850 -5.37 -11.83 -18.47
C TYR A 850 -6.87 -11.61 -18.57
N GLY A 851 -7.64 -12.70 -18.45
CA GLY A 851 -9.08 -12.69 -18.40
C GLY A 851 -9.59 -13.31 -17.11
N ASN A 852 -10.67 -12.78 -16.57
CA ASN A 852 -11.37 -13.39 -15.43
C ASN A 852 -12.86 -13.41 -15.65
N LEU A 853 -13.51 -14.39 -15.04
CA LEU A 853 -14.95 -14.50 -14.89
C LEU A 853 -15.26 -14.42 -13.40
N SER A 854 -16.10 -13.48 -13.00
CA SER A 854 -16.51 -13.27 -11.61
C SER A 854 -18.02 -13.39 -11.46
N TYR A 855 -18.44 -13.91 -10.32
CA TYR A 855 -19.85 -14.04 -9.96
C TYR A 855 -20.11 -13.43 -8.58
N HIS A 856 -21.12 -12.56 -8.54
CA HIS A 856 -21.60 -11.88 -7.36
C HIS A 856 -23.07 -12.22 -7.09
N TRP A 857 -23.44 -12.65 -5.84
CA TRP A 857 -24.83 -13.01 -5.50
C TRP A 857 -25.31 -12.49 -4.15
#